data_b0020af6dd4e35bd514a6ccc5415bf6d
#
_entry.id   b0020af6dd4e35bd514a6ccc5415bf6d
#
_cell.length_a   1.000
_cell.length_b   1.000
_cell.length_c   1.000
_cell.angle_alpha   90.00
_cell.angle_beta   90.00
_cell.angle_gamma   90.00
#
_symmetry.space_group_name_H-M   'P 1'
#
loop_
_entity.id
_entity.type
_entity.pdbx_description
1 polymer ?
#
loop_
_entity_poly.entity_id
_entity_poly.type
_entity_poly.pdbx_seq_one_letter_code
_entity_poly.pdbx_strand_id
1 'polypeptide(L)'
;MVNKKTLIAAPLLLLSLNAVRAQLPLPTPEARPGLRWWWLGSAVDKPNLAWNMEQYARAGVGTVEITPIYGVQGNERNDIAYLSPKWMEMLRYTEDEGRRNNIEIDMATGTGWPFGGPWVPLSEAACKATFADTIVNGKRRVTLHVGRTRQKVKRAAPGGEGWVIDHFDSTAVAHYLAHIDSAFTASGTPFPHTFFNDSYEVYGANWTPRLPEEFLKRRGYNLMDNLDKLVDGDPQVVSDYRETLAELLLKNFTNQWTAWAHRHGAITRNQAHGSPANLIDCYAGVDIPEIEGFGLTDFGIKGLRTDKGFTRPNFSDLSMLKYAPSAAHITGKKYTSSETFTWLTEHFRTSLSQMKPDLDLMFCAGVNRMFFHGTAYSPKDDPWPGWKFYASVDMSPTNSIWRDAPSLMAYITRCQTYLQWGQPDNDFLVYLPVRDLWREDTRRLLMMFDIHSMDKKAPQFIKTILAIDSLGYDCDYISDKYLAGVTLTPDGQLRTAAGTLYKGLVIPPGTTVDSRLQALIAPLQKQGKVIRGIDVPALAAAARPEAMKRELGLKMIRRSNPAGHHYFVANLTPRDVAARVPLAVEVGEAVWYNPMDSTFAPACLRGGEVAVKLRSGESRILIVRDRPGDTARSIAEKQEATKPGTPDRHRAAIDLSSASWRLSFVEEAPRVGKMFRLNGLRSWEQLSDSARVTMGTGVYETTFKLTGRQASARWEIDLGDVRESARVYINGRYLGCAWAVPFVLDCRNALKRGRNTLRIEVTNLPANRIADMDRRGVVWRKMKEINVVDINYKKTTYAGWEPLPGGLNSTVKLIEK
;
A
#
# COMPACT_ATOMS: atom_id res chain seq x y z
N MET A 1 -6.32 -16.21 -54.28
CA MET A 1 -5.43 -15.02 -54.31
C MET A 1 -5.44 -14.42 -52.92
N VAL A 2 -4.44 -14.69 -52.10
CA VAL A 2 -4.30 -14.07 -50.78
C VAL A 2 -3.77 -12.68 -50.98
N ASN A 3 -4.51 -11.71 -50.47
CA ASN A 3 -4.27 -10.29 -50.67
C ASN A 3 -2.92 -9.88 -50.04
N LYS A 4 -1.89 -9.65 -50.90
CA LYS A 4 -0.54 -9.24 -50.47
C LYS A 4 -0.49 -8.01 -49.54
N LYS A 5 -1.58 -7.22 -49.51
CA LYS A 5 -1.65 -6.02 -48.64
C LYS A 5 -1.89 -6.33 -47.14
N THR A 6 -2.44 -7.51 -46.81
CA THR A 6 -2.70 -7.90 -45.42
C THR A 6 -1.46 -8.49 -44.75
N LEU A 7 -0.51 -8.98 -45.54
CA LEU A 7 0.75 -9.55 -45.01
C LEU A 7 1.82 -8.51 -44.61
N ILE A 8 1.69 -7.27 -45.10
CA ILE A 8 2.66 -6.18 -44.78
C ILE A 8 2.25 -5.40 -43.53
N ALA A 9 0.96 -5.37 -43.17
CA ALA A 9 0.48 -4.65 -41.97
C ALA A 9 0.79 -5.35 -40.64
N ALA A 10 0.80 -6.70 -40.63
CA ALA A 10 1.09 -7.49 -39.44
C ALA A 10 2.56 -7.38 -38.98
N PRO A 11 3.57 -7.44 -39.85
CA PRO A 11 4.96 -7.26 -39.44
C PRO A 11 5.29 -5.79 -39.03
N LEU A 12 4.63 -4.78 -39.61
CA LEU A 12 4.82 -3.37 -39.19
C LEU A 12 4.22 -3.08 -37.81
N LEU A 13 3.07 -3.67 -37.48
CA LEU A 13 2.49 -3.60 -36.13
C LEU A 13 3.37 -4.30 -35.08
N LEU A 14 3.93 -5.45 -35.45
CA LEU A 14 4.88 -6.20 -34.61
C LEU A 14 6.21 -5.46 -34.43
N LEU A 15 6.68 -4.75 -35.45
CA LEU A 15 7.91 -3.94 -35.40
C LEU A 15 7.72 -2.68 -34.53
N SER A 16 6.57 -2.00 -34.58
CA SER A 16 6.28 -0.86 -33.70
C SER A 16 6.12 -1.27 -32.26
N LEU A 17 5.41 -2.36 -31.97
CA LEU A 17 5.30 -2.93 -30.64
C LEU A 17 6.66 -3.38 -30.08
N ASN A 18 7.55 -3.90 -30.94
CA ASN A 18 8.91 -4.29 -30.52
C ASN A 18 9.80 -3.06 -30.24
N ALA A 19 9.68 -2.00 -31.03
CA ALA A 19 10.40 -0.75 -30.77
C ALA A 19 9.96 -0.05 -29.47
N VAL A 20 8.66 -0.09 -29.16
CA VAL A 20 8.14 0.37 -27.85
C VAL A 20 8.71 -0.50 -26.73
N ARG A 21 8.70 -1.83 -26.89
CA ARG A 21 9.23 -2.76 -25.88
C ARG A 21 10.71 -2.57 -25.55
N ALA A 22 11.54 -2.17 -26.49
CA ALA A 22 12.97 -1.96 -26.29
C ALA A 22 13.28 -0.76 -25.34
N GLN A 23 12.31 0.11 -25.07
CA GLN A 23 12.45 1.28 -24.18
C GLN A 23 11.64 1.15 -22.89
N LEU A 24 10.97 0.01 -22.65
CA LEU A 24 10.15 -0.20 -21.45
C LEU A 24 11.00 -0.67 -20.28
N PRO A 25 10.60 -0.35 -19.04
CA PRO A 25 11.31 -0.81 -17.86
C PRO A 25 11.20 -2.32 -17.71
N LEU A 26 12.27 -2.93 -17.28
CA LEU A 26 12.30 -4.34 -16.88
C LEU A 26 12.01 -4.47 -15.39
N PRO A 27 11.33 -5.53 -14.95
CA PRO A 27 11.14 -5.77 -13.51
C PRO A 27 12.47 -5.89 -12.79
N THR A 28 12.61 -5.16 -11.69
CA THR A 28 13.74 -5.26 -10.77
C THR A 28 13.34 -6.06 -9.52
N PRO A 29 14.28 -6.56 -8.71
CA PRO A 29 13.95 -7.18 -7.42
C PRO A 29 13.08 -6.30 -6.53
N GLU A 30 13.33 -4.98 -6.48
CA GLU A 30 12.62 -4.01 -5.65
C GLU A 30 11.19 -3.71 -6.17
N ALA A 31 10.87 -4.11 -7.40
CA ALA A 31 9.50 -4.06 -7.92
C ALA A 31 8.63 -5.22 -7.42
N ARG A 32 9.21 -6.26 -6.82
CA ARG A 32 8.46 -7.33 -6.18
C ARG A 32 7.93 -6.89 -4.82
N PRO A 33 6.74 -7.36 -4.40
CA PRO A 33 6.15 -6.97 -3.11
C PRO A 33 6.97 -7.46 -1.92
N GLY A 34 6.89 -6.73 -0.81
CA GLY A 34 7.42 -7.12 0.48
C GLY A 34 6.39 -7.77 1.38
N LEU A 35 6.86 -8.53 2.37
CA LEU A 35 6.06 -9.09 3.46
C LEU A 35 6.64 -8.63 4.81
N ARG A 36 5.83 -8.07 5.71
CA ARG A 36 6.15 -7.99 7.13
C ARG A 36 6.05 -9.40 7.71
N TRP A 37 7.15 -9.85 8.35
CA TRP A 37 7.31 -11.22 8.81
C TRP A 37 7.48 -11.29 10.32
N TRP A 38 6.40 -11.62 10.99
CA TRP A 38 6.35 -11.68 12.44
C TRP A 38 7.06 -12.93 12.97
N TRP A 39 8.12 -12.71 13.77
CA TRP A 39 8.83 -13.77 14.51
C TRP A 39 8.27 -13.84 15.93
N LEU A 40 7.25 -14.65 16.13
CA LEU A 40 6.61 -14.83 17.44
C LEU A 40 7.56 -15.56 18.41
N GLY A 41 7.94 -14.87 19.52
CA GLY A 41 8.93 -15.35 20.46
C GLY A 41 10.33 -15.49 19.86
N SER A 42 10.53 -15.08 18.62
CA SER A 42 11.69 -15.45 17.80
C SER A 42 11.96 -16.95 17.82
N ALA A 43 10.93 -17.76 18.06
CA ALA A 43 10.98 -19.22 18.16
C ALA A 43 11.11 -19.86 16.77
N VAL A 44 12.20 -19.55 16.09
CA VAL A 44 12.48 -19.97 14.72
C VAL A 44 13.58 -21.03 14.68
N ASP A 45 13.58 -21.84 13.64
CA ASP A 45 14.62 -22.84 13.38
C ASP A 45 14.98 -22.88 11.89
N LYS A 46 16.19 -23.34 11.60
CA LYS A 46 16.75 -23.33 10.25
C LYS A 46 15.90 -24.09 9.21
N PRO A 47 15.41 -25.31 9.47
CA PRO A 47 14.59 -26.03 8.49
C PRO A 47 13.28 -25.30 8.14
N ASN A 48 12.61 -24.72 9.14
CA ASN A 48 11.37 -23.99 8.91
C ASN A 48 11.60 -22.60 8.34
N LEU A 49 12.71 -21.92 8.68
CA LEU A 49 13.12 -20.67 7.99
C LEU A 49 13.35 -20.92 6.51
N ALA A 50 14.11 -21.97 6.13
CA ALA A 50 14.32 -22.33 4.74
C ALA A 50 13.00 -22.61 4.02
N TRP A 51 12.11 -23.39 4.62
CA TRP A 51 10.81 -23.72 4.05
C TRP A 51 9.94 -22.47 3.83
N ASN A 52 9.83 -21.59 4.82
CA ASN A 52 9.06 -20.35 4.67
C ASN A 52 9.62 -19.47 3.52
N MET A 53 10.95 -19.28 3.50
CA MET A 53 11.63 -18.50 2.47
C MET A 53 11.40 -19.07 1.05
N GLU A 54 11.44 -20.40 0.91
CA GLU A 54 11.12 -21.06 -0.35
C GLU A 54 9.67 -20.82 -0.80
N GLN A 55 8.70 -20.87 0.15
CA GLN A 55 7.30 -20.56 -0.17
C GLN A 55 7.14 -19.11 -0.64
N TYR A 56 7.79 -18.16 0.02
CA TYR A 56 7.74 -16.74 -0.34
C TYR A 56 8.36 -16.48 -1.71
N ALA A 57 9.52 -17.08 -1.99
CA ALA A 57 10.17 -16.98 -3.30
C ALA A 57 9.29 -17.52 -4.44
N ARG A 58 8.68 -18.68 -4.24
CA ARG A 58 7.75 -19.30 -5.22
C ARG A 58 6.51 -18.44 -5.47
N ALA A 59 6.05 -17.72 -4.47
CA ALA A 59 4.93 -16.80 -4.63
C ALA A 59 5.30 -15.50 -5.35
N GLY A 60 6.59 -15.13 -5.42
CA GLY A 60 7.06 -13.92 -6.08
C GLY A 60 7.33 -12.75 -5.12
N VAL A 61 7.49 -13.03 -3.83
CA VAL A 61 7.91 -12.05 -2.81
C VAL A 61 9.35 -11.60 -3.08
N GLY A 62 9.62 -10.31 -2.95
CA GLY A 62 10.94 -9.71 -3.16
C GLY A 62 11.69 -9.36 -1.89
N THR A 63 10.98 -9.07 -0.81
CA THR A 63 11.55 -8.63 0.46
C THR A 63 10.76 -9.23 1.62
N VAL A 64 11.43 -9.61 2.69
CA VAL A 64 10.79 -9.91 3.98
C VAL A 64 11.34 -8.99 5.05
N GLU A 65 10.46 -8.44 5.89
CA GLU A 65 10.82 -7.62 7.05
C GLU A 65 10.66 -8.43 8.32
N ILE A 66 11.78 -8.80 8.93
CA ILE A 66 11.77 -9.50 10.21
C ILE A 66 11.32 -8.55 11.33
N THR A 67 10.20 -8.86 11.95
CA THR A 67 9.70 -8.14 13.13
C THR A 67 9.52 -9.10 14.29
N PRO A 68 10.48 -9.12 15.24
CA PRO A 68 10.38 -9.95 16.45
C PRO A 68 9.29 -9.42 17.38
N ILE A 69 8.42 -10.31 17.85
CA ILE A 69 7.32 -9.97 18.76
C ILE A 69 7.12 -11.05 19.83
N TYR A 70 6.16 -10.84 20.72
CA TYR A 70 5.76 -11.79 21.77
C TYR A 70 5.65 -13.25 21.28
N GLY A 71 5.72 -14.20 22.22
CA GLY A 71 5.78 -15.62 21.91
C GLY A 71 4.43 -16.28 21.66
N VAL A 72 4.49 -17.57 21.34
CA VAL A 72 3.36 -18.47 21.16
C VAL A 72 3.10 -19.23 22.45
N GLN A 73 1.87 -19.22 22.92
CA GLN A 73 1.45 -19.90 24.14
C GLN A 73 1.72 -21.40 24.07
N GLY A 74 2.41 -21.91 25.09
CA GLY A 74 2.81 -23.30 25.17
C GLY A 74 4.06 -23.66 24.36
N ASN A 75 4.72 -22.68 23.74
CA ASN A 75 5.97 -22.86 22.98
C ASN A 75 7.16 -22.11 23.57
N GLU A 76 7.03 -21.57 24.79
CA GLU A 76 8.00 -20.66 25.44
C GLU A 76 9.39 -21.25 25.57
N ARG A 77 9.51 -22.57 25.65
CA ARG A 77 10.80 -23.27 25.70
C ARG A 77 11.65 -23.07 24.43
N ASN A 78 11.04 -22.70 23.32
CA ASN A 78 11.69 -22.48 22.04
C ASN A 78 11.94 -21.00 21.78
N ASP A 79 11.49 -20.11 22.68
CA ASP A 79 11.71 -18.67 22.55
C ASP A 79 13.22 -18.37 22.50
N ILE A 80 13.62 -17.46 21.62
CA ILE A 80 15.01 -17.04 21.50
C ILE A 80 15.10 -15.57 21.89
N ALA A 81 15.91 -15.26 22.88
CA ALA A 81 16.09 -13.89 23.35
C ALA A 81 16.66 -12.99 22.21
N TYR A 82 16.05 -11.84 22.02
CA TYR A 82 16.44 -10.87 21.00
C TYR A 82 17.91 -10.46 21.13
N LEU A 83 18.62 -10.39 20.02
CA LEU A 83 20.06 -10.09 19.90
C LEU A 83 20.99 -11.07 20.64
N SER A 84 20.49 -12.16 21.21
CA SER A 84 21.37 -13.20 21.74
C SER A 84 22.21 -13.87 20.65
N PRO A 85 23.32 -14.55 20.97
CA PRO A 85 24.14 -15.28 19.98
C PRO A 85 23.30 -16.24 19.11
N LYS A 86 22.29 -16.89 19.70
CA LYS A 86 21.37 -17.77 18.96
C LYS A 86 20.45 -17.01 18.03
N TRP A 87 19.96 -15.85 18.46
CA TRP A 87 19.12 -14.99 17.61
C TRP A 87 19.92 -14.48 16.41
N MET A 88 21.15 -14.02 16.63
CA MET A 88 22.05 -13.57 15.57
C MET A 88 22.44 -14.70 14.60
N GLU A 89 22.56 -15.95 15.09
CA GLU A 89 22.73 -17.13 14.26
C GLU A 89 21.53 -17.34 13.32
N MET A 90 20.30 -17.17 13.83
CA MET A 90 19.09 -17.33 13.02
C MET A 90 18.95 -16.20 12.00
N LEU A 91 19.28 -14.96 12.37
CA LEU A 91 19.30 -13.85 11.44
C LEU A 91 20.30 -14.10 10.30
N ARG A 92 21.53 -14.49 10.62
CA ARG A 92 22.55 -14.81 9.61
C ARG A 92 22.07 -15.92 8.66
N TYR A 93 21.47 -16.97 9.21
CA TYR A 93 20.91 -18.05 8.41
C TYR A 93 19.80 -17.54 7.47
N THR A 94 18.95 -16.63 7.96
CA THR A 94 17.88 -16.03 7.16
C THR A 94 18.44 -15.15 6.03
N GLU A 95 19.51 -14.40 6.32
CA GLU A 95 20.24 -13.63 5.28
C GLU A 95 20.83 -14.56 4.19
N ASP A 96 21.39 -15.72 4.60
CA ASP A 96 21.89 -16.73 3.65
C ASP A 96 20.75 -17.31 2.78
N GLU A 97 19.61 -17.62 3.39
CA GLU A 97 18.42 -18.06 2.67
C GLU A 97 17.84 -16.96 1.77
N GLY A 98 17.88 -15.68 2.21
CA GLY A 98 17.51 -14.52 1.39
C GLY A 98 18.33 -14.48 0.09
N ARG A 99 19.64 -14.62 0.19
CA ARG A 99 20.55 -14.67 -0.97
C ARG A 99 20.25 -15.86 -1.89
N ARG A 100 20.00 -17.06 -1.34
CA ARG A 100 19.66 -18.26 -2.12
C ARG A 100 18.36 -18.13 -2.88
N ASN A 101 17.38 -17.47 -2.26
CA ASN A 101 16.02 -17.33 -2.81
C ASN A 101 15.81 -16.00 -3.55
N ASN A 102 16.83 -15.15 -3.64
CA ASN A 102 16.76 -13.80 -4.20
C ASN A 102 15.64 -12.96 -3.54
N ILE A 103 15.60 -13.01 -2.21
CA ILE A 103 14.71 -12.22 -1.33
C ILE A 103 15.59 -11.31 -0.48
N GLU A 104 15.29 -10.03 -0.45
CA GLU A 104 15.93 -9.03 0.40
C GLU A 104 15.45 -9.17 1.85
N ILE A 105 16.36 -9.01 2.79
CA ILE A 105 16.03 -9.06 4.22
C ILE A 105 16.06 -7.67 4.80
N ASP A 106 14.91 -7.20 5.26
CA ASP A 106 14.71 -6.02 6.08
C ASP A 106 14.47 -6.44 7.53
N MET A 107 14.62 -5.52 8.49
CA MET A 107 14.42 -5.81 9.91
C MET A 107 13.87 -4.59 10.64
N ALA A 108 12.92 -4.78 11.55
CA ALA A 108 12.54 -3.76 12.52
C ALA A 108 13.72 -3.39 13.42
N THR A 109 13.89 -2.11 13.74
CA THR A 109 14.98 -1.63 14.60
C THR A 109 14.63 -1.85 16.08
N GLY A 110 14.37 -3.08 16.46
CA GLY A 110 13.97 -3.47 17.81
C GLY A 110 12.97 -4.62 17.79
N THR A 111 12.25 -4.78 18.87
CA THR A 111 11.17 -5.77 19.01
C THR A 111 9.83 -5.04 19.20
N GLY A 112 8.78 -5.48 18.53
CA GLY A 112 7.53 -4.72 18.55
C GLY A 112 7.77 -3.23 18.19
N TRP A 113 7.14 -2.32 18.91
CA TRP A 113 7.27 -0.87 18.73
C TRP A 113 6.79 -0.09 19.97
N PRO A 114 7.16 1.20 20.20
CA PRO A 114 8.26 1.92 19.57
C PRO A 114 9.65 1.47 20.09
N PHE A 115 10.72 2.17 19.67
CA PHE A 115 12.09 1.86 20.13
C PHE A 115 12.21 1.81 21.64
N GLY A 116 12.86 0.76 22.15
CA GLY A 116 13.03 0.49 23.56
C GLY A 116 13.55 -0.91 23.81
N GLY A 117 13.81 -1.25 25.06
CA GLY A 117 14.33 -2.56 25.43
C GLY A 117 14.85 -2.64 26.85
N PRO A 118 15.33 -3.82 27.30
CA PRO A 118 15.81 -4.03 28.66
C PRO A 118 17.13 -3.29 28.98
N TRP A 119 17.86 -2.89 27.93
CA TRP A 119 19.11 -2.12 28.06
C TRP A 119 18.88 -0.62 28.17
N VAL A 120 17.61 -0.14 28.09
CA VAL A 120 17.26 1.26 28.28
C VAL A 120 17.08 1.53 29.77
N PRO A 121 17.99 2.30 30.43
CA PRO A 121 17.82 2.67 31.81
C PRO A 121 16.64 3.64 31.96
N LEU A 122 16.01 3.66 33.14
CA LEU A 122 14.89 4.56 33.39
C LEU A 122 15.27 6.04 33.19
N SER A 123 16.55 6.40 33.41
CA SER A 123 17.07 7.77 33.14
C SER A 123 17.04 8.19 31.68
N GLU A 124 17.00 7.25 30.74
CA GLU A 124 16.94 7.49 29.29
C GLU A 124 15.57 7.15 28.67
N ALA A 125 14.61 6.75 29.51
CA ALA A 125 13.25 6.48 29.07
C ALA A 125 12.47 7.77 28.78
N ALA A 126 11.42 7.65 27.98
CA ALA A 126 10.53 8.74 27.56
C ALA A 126 10.04 9.59 28.76
N CYS A 127 10.16 10.91 28.63
CA CYS A 127 9.87 11.89 29.68
C CYS A 127 8.50 12.48 29.57
N LYS A 128 7.93 12.84 30.74
CA LYS A 128 6.67 13.57 30.86
C LYS A 128 6.83 14.73 31.83
N ALA A 129 6.51 15.94 31.36
CA ALA A 129 6.33 17.11 32.20
C ALA A 129 4.87 17.23 32.65
N THR A 130 4.67 17.60 33.89
CA THR A 130 3.42 18.04 34.48
C THR A 130 3.64 19.34 35.24
N PHE A 131 2.60 20.14 35.43
CA PHE A 131 2.69 21.43 36.06
C PHE A 131 1.76 21.51 37.27
N ALA A 132 2.26 22.00 38.39
CA ALA A 132 1.48 22.39 39.53
C ALA A 132 1.30 23.90 39.51
N ASP A 133 0.07 24.38 39.46
CA ASP A 133 -0.28 25.79 39.48
C ASP A 133 -0.85 26.11 40.89
N THR A 134 -0.11 26.86 41.66
CA THR A 134 -0.44 27.13 43.08
C THR A 134 -0.30 28.60 43.40
N ILE A 135 -0.97 29.03 44.47
CA ILE A 135 -0.81 30.38 45.06
C ILE A 135 0.04 30.24 46.33
N VAL A 136 1.21 30.86 46.35
CA VAL A 136 2.11 30.88 47.49
C VAL A 136 2.29 32.34 47.90
N ASN A 137 1.97 32.67 49.13
CA ASN A 137 2.05 34.06 49.66
C ASN A 137 1.30 35.12 48.79
N GLY A 138 0.13 34.72 48.27
CA GLY A 138 -0.70 35.59 47.42
C GLY A 138 -0.18 35.75 45.97
N LYS A 139 0.92 35.10 45.61
CA LYS A 139 1.46 35.12 44.25
C LYS A 139 1.27 33.75 43.55
N ARG A 140 0.87 33.77 42.30
CA ARG A 140 0.81 32.57 41.47
C ARG A 140 2.22 32.02 41.25
N ARG A 141 2.34 30.70 41.41
CA ARG A 141 3.58 29.96 41.13
C ARG A 141 3.27 28.71 40.32
N VAL A 142 3.81 28.64 39.12
CA VAL A 142 3.79 27.43 38.30
C VAL A 142 5.07 26.65 38.56
N THR A 143 4.94 25.39 38.96
CA THR A 143 6.08 24.51 39.26
C THR A 143 6.09 23.36 38.26
N LEU A 144 7.22 23.14 37.60
CA LEU A 144 7.44 22.03 36.68
C LEU A 144 7.84 20.76 37.46
N HIS A 145 7.15 19.66 37.19
CA HIS A 145 7.52 18.32 37.62
C HIS A 145 7.82 17.44 36.41
N VAL A 146 9.04 16.92 36.34
CA VAL A 146 9.48 16.04 35.24
C VAL A 146 9.60 14.62 35.77
N GLY A 147 8.88 13.70 35.13
CA GLY A 147 8.92 12.28 35.41
C GLY A 147 9.15 11.46 34.15
N ARG A 148 9.13 10.15 34.30
CA ARG A 148 9.16 9.21 33.15
C ARG A 148 7.76 8.69 32.87
N THR A 149 7.45 8.47 31.57
CA THR A 149 6.15 7.92 31.16
C THR A 149 5.95 6.50 31.64
N ARG A 150 7.07 5.76 31.84
CA ARG A 150 7.10 4.33 32.15
C ARG A 150 6.39 3.47 31.12
N GLN A 151 6.26 3.98 29.91
CA GLN A 151 5.78 3.20 28.80
C GLN A 151 6.78 2.10 28.47
N LYS A 152 6.27 0.88 28.30
CA LYS A 152 7.06 -0.25 27.82
C LYS A 152 6.84 -0.45 26.32
N VAL A 153 7.80 -1.10 25.69
CA VAL A 153 7.68 -1.55 24.29
C VAL A 153 6.43 -2.41 24.13
N LYS A 154 5.63 -2.09 23.14
CA LYS A 154 4.43 -2.87 22.80
C LYS A 154 4.83 -4.10 21.99
N ARG A 155 4.19 -5.22 22.26
CA ARG A 155 4.42 -6.46 21.50
C ARG A 155 5.87 -6.96 21.56
N ALA A 156 6.63 -6.59 22.57
CA ALA A 156 8.03 -6.96 22.68
C ALA A 156 8.25 -8.47 22.58
N ALA A 157 9.32 -8.87 21.90
CA ALA A 157 9.81 -10.25 21.91
C ALA A 157 10.57 -10.57 23.20
N PRO A 158 10.75 -11.85 23.55
CA PRO A 158 11.64 -12.24 24.64
C PRO A 158 13.04 -11.62 24.50
N GLY A 159 13.54 -10.98 25.56
CA GLY A 159 14.79 -10.25 25.56
C GLY A 159 14.73 -8.83 24.94
N GLY A 160 13.55 -8.38 24.52
CA GLY A 160 13.30 -7.03 24.05
C GLY A 160 12.36 -6.22 24.94
N GLU A 161 11.87 -6.80 26.05
CA GLU A 161 10.97 -6.13 26.98
C GLU A 161 11.70 -5.05 27.77
N GLY A 162 11.21 -3.83 27.75
CA GLY A 162 11.83 -2.74 28.47
C GLY A 162 11.16 -1.40 28.28
N TRP A 163 11.84 -0.35 28.68
CA TRP A 163 11.33 1.01 28.58
C TRP A 163 11.46 1.55 27.16
N VAL A 164 10.46 2.32 26.72
CA VAL A 164 10.55 3.14 25.51
C VAL A 164 11.54 4.26 25.73
N ILE A 165 12.45 4.48 24.77
CA ILE A 165 13.49 5.52 24.86
C ILE A 165 12.90 6.94 24.81
N ASP A 166 13.68 7.92 25.29
CA ASP A 166 13.41 9.33 25.01
C ASP A 166 13.83 9.66 23.57
N HIS A 167 12.86 9.72 22.66
CA HIS A 167 13.10 10.01 21.24
C HIS A 167 13.54 11.46 20.98
N PHE A 168 13.41 12.35 21.96
CA PHE A 168 13.88 13.74 21.86
C PHE A 168 15.34 13.89 22.32
N ASP A 169 15.90 12.86 23.00
CA ASP A 169 17.27 12.88 23.54
C ASP A 169 18.23 12.12 22.60
N SER A 170 19.17 12.86 21.98
CA SER A 170 20.18 12.26 21.12
C SER A 170 21.08 11.23 21.82
N THR A 171 21.32 11.39 23.11
CA THR A 171 22.14 10.47 23.92
C THR A 171 21.40 9.13 24.12
N ALA A 172 20.13 9.19 24.49
CA ALA A 172 19.31 8.00 24.65
C ALA A 172 19.21 7.20 23.34
N VAL A 173 19.01 7.89 22.22
CA VAL A 173 18.98 7.28 20.87
C VAL A 173 20.35 6.66 20.52
N ALA A 174 21.47 7.35 20.80
CA ALA A 174 22.81 6.85 20.52
C ALA A 174 23.11 5.57 21.34
N HIS A 175 22.79 5.55 22.64
CA HIS A 175 23.00 4.38 23.50
C HIS A 175 22.13 3.18 23.07
N TYR A 176 20.89 3.46 22.69
CA TYR A 176 20.00 2.43 22.13
C TYR A 176 20.59 1.75 20.89
N LEU A 177 21.06 2.53 19.94
CA LEU A 177 21.64 2.04 18.69
C LEU A 177 22.99 1.33 18.92
N ALA A 178 23.81 1.82 19.85
CA ALA A 178 25.08 1.17 20.20
C ALA A 178 24.93 -0.25 20.73
N HIS A 179 23.80 -0.58 21.38
CA HIS A 179 23.52 -1.94 21.80
C HIS A 179 23.32 -2.88 20.59
N ILE A 180 22.64 -2.40 19.54
CA ILE A 180 22.47 -3.14 18.29
C ILE A 180 23.84 -3.33 17.61
N ASP A 181 24.66 -2.27 17.51
CA ASP A 181 26.02 -2.35 16.97
C ASP A 181 26.85 -3.44 17.67
N SER A 182 26.76 -3.51 19.01
CA SER A 182 27.49 -4.50 19.79
C SER A 182 27.11 -5.92 19.43
N ALA A 183 25.82 -6.22 19.24
CA ALA A 183 25.33 -7.55 18.87
C ALA A 183 25.79 -7.97 17.45
N PHE A 184 25.67 -7.06 16.48
CA PHE A 184 26.12 -7.32 15.10
C PHE A 184 27.64 -7.50 15.03
N THR A 185 28.41 -6.64 15.70
CA THR A 185 29.88 -6.71 15.76
C THR A 185 30.34 -8.01 16.42
N ALA A 186 29.77 -8.37 17.59
CA ALA A 186 30.13 -9.56 18.30
C ALA A 186 29.83 -10.85 17.54
N SER A 187 28.74 -10.88 16.78
CA SER A 187 28.36 -12.04 15.98
C SER A 187 28.99 -12.08 14.61
N GLY A 188 29.48 -10.94 14.09
CA GLY A 188 29.91 -10.78 12.70
C GLY A 188 28.77 -11.05 11.69
N THR A 189 27.51 -10.90 12.10
CA THR A 189 26.35 -11.00 11.20
C THR A 189 26.28 -9.76 10.32
N PRO A 190 26.02 -9.88 9.01
CA PRO A 190 25.78 -8.72 8.16
C PRO A 190 24.59 -7.89 8.65
N PHE A 191 24.66 -6.57 8.48
CA PHE A 191 23.50 -5.72 8.70
C PHE A 191 22.44 -5.99 7.63
N PRO A 192 21.13 -5.91 7.92
CA PRO A 192 20.06 -6.05 6.95
C PRO A 192 20.14 -4.93 5.92
N HIS A 193 19.48 -5.13 4.77
CA HIS A 193 19.42 -4.10 3.74
C HIS A 193 18.73 -2.83 4.25
N THR A 194 17.57 -3.00 4.91
CA THR A 194 16.78 -1.88 5.42
C THR A 194 16.41 -2.09 6.89
N PHE A 195 16.60 -1.06 7.70
CA PHE A 195 16.00 -0.98 9.02
C PHE A 195 14.63 -0.29 8.96
N PHE A 196 13.65 -0.88 9.61
CA PHE A 196 12.29 -0.38 9.68
C PHE A 196 11.96 0.20 11.05
N ASN A 197 11.15 1.27 11.06
CA ASN A 197 10.46 1.81 12.23
C ASN A 197 8.98 1.98 11.92
N ASP A 198 8.15 1.42 12.80
CA ASP A 198 6.69 1.48 12.78
C ASP A 198 6.17 2.87 13.18
N SER A 199 4.85 3.08 13.15
CA SER A 199 4.20 4.32 13.54
C SER A 199 4.64 4.82 14.91
N TYR A 200 4.68 6.15 15.08
CA TYR A 200 5.10 6.76 16.33
C TYR A 200 4.03 6.60 17.39
N GLU A 201 4.25 5.67 18.31
CA GLU A 201 3.31 5.36 19.38
C GLU A 201 3.90 5.61 20.77
N VAL A 202 4.58 6.74 20.95
CA VAL A 202 5.14 7.15 22.25
C VAL A 202 4.13 8.02 22.99
N TYR A 203 3.45 7.42 23.95
CA TYR A 203 2.34 8.05 24.63
C TYR A 203 2.77 8.89 25.84
N GLY A 204 2.27 10.12 25.89
CA GLY A 204 2.45 11.04 26.98
C GLY A 204 3.87 11.61 27.12
N ALA A 205 4.79 11.27 26.23
CA ALA A 205 6.11 11.87 26.18
C ALA A 205 6.02 13.30 25.62
N ASN A 206 6.23 14.28 26.46
CA ASN A 206 6.11 15.68 26.12
C ASN A 206 7.28 16.54 26.63
N TRP A 207 8.37 15.89 27.08
CA TRP A 207 9.53 16.55 27.64
C TRP A 207 10.80 15.77 27.37
N THR A 208 11.95 16.43 27.44
CA THR A 208 13.29 15.85 27.51
C THR A 208 14.17 16.68 28.41
N PRO A 209 15.20 16.12 29.09
CA PRO A 209 16.03 16.85 30.06
C PRO A 209 16.66 18.14 29.50
N ARG A 210 17.09 18.14 28.24
CA ARG A 210 17.70 19.30 27.59
C ARG A 210 16.71 20.25 26.91
N LEU A 211 15.43 20.09 27.09
CA LEU A 211 14.43 20.93 26.43
C LEU A 211 14.57 22.42 26.76
N PRO A 212 14.80 22.87 28.01
CA PRO A 212 14.97 24.30 28.29
C PRO A 212 16.15 24.95 27.53
N GLU A 213 17.27 24.24 27.47
CA GLU A 213 18.46 24.68 26.73
C GLU A 213 18.21 24.78 25.22
N GLU A 214 17.63 23.70 24.62
CA GLU A 214 17.32 23.65 23.22
C GLU A 214 16.20 24.63 22.81
N PHE A 215 15.27 24.88 23.69
CA PHE A 215 14.22 25.89 23.48
C PHE A 215 14.82 27.30 23.44
N LEU A 216 15.63 27.67 24.45
CA LEU A 216 16.33 28.97 24.45
C LEU A 216 17.15 29.20 23.19
N LYS A 217 17.94 28.18 22.79
CA LYS A 217 18.76 28.24 21.60
C LYS A 217 17.95 28.44 20.30
N ARG A 218 16.76 27.86 20.20
CA ARG A 218 15.96 27.89 18.98
C ARG A 218 14.94 29.01 18.93
N ARG A 219 14.41 29.40 20.07
CA ARG A 219 13.31 30.39 20.18
C ARG A 219 13.82 31.78 20.65
N GLY A 220 15.02 31.86 21.23
CA GLY A 220 15.64 33.10 21.64
C GLY A 220 15.14 33.66 22.98
N TYR A 221 14.31 32.90 23.71
CA TYR A 221 13.85 33.26 25.06
C TYR A 221 13.77 32.02 25.97
N ASN A 222 13.76 32.25 27.28
CA ASN A 222 13.82 31.17 28.26
C ASN A 222 12.41 30.57 28.50
N LEU A 223 12.27 29.29 28.27
CA LEU A 223 11.02 28.55 28.56
C LEU A 223 10.63 28.63 30.03
N MET A 224 11.63 28.52 30.93
CA MET A 224 11.37 28.47 32.37
C MET A 224 10.80 29.78 32.94
N ASP A 225 11.07 30.91 32.30
CA ASP A 225 10.53 32.23 32.65
C ASP A 225 9.11 32.45 32.09
N ASN A 226 8.62 31.50 31.24
CA ASN A 226 7.33 31.58 30.55
C ASN A 226 6.45 30.34 30.83
N LEU A 227 6.67 29.61 31.94
CA LEU A 227 5.89 28.44 32.30
C LEU A 227 4.42 28.78 32.60
N ASP A 228 4.15 29.97 33.16
CA ASP A 228 2.79 30.49 33.35
C ASP A 228 2.04 30.64 32.03
N LYS A 229 2.68 31.22 31.00
CA LYS A 229 2.10 31.38 29.67
C LYS A 229 1.89 30.02 28.99
N LEU A 230 2.84 29.09 29.16
CA LEU A 230 2.71 27.73 28.62
C LEU A 230 1.48 27.02 29.23
N VAL A 231 1.29 27.13 30.56
CA VAL A 231 0.18 26.52 31.27
C VAL A 231 -1.16 27.20 30.95
N ASP A 232 -1.14 28.53 30.78
CA ASP A 232 -2.31 29.28 30.35
C ASP A 232 -2.73 29.06 28.90
N GLY A 233 -1.88 28.40 28.14
CA GLY A 233 -2.13 28.11 26.74
C GLY A 233 -1.90 29.31 25.83
N ASP A 234 -0.87 30.14 26.10
CA ASP A 234 -0.49 31.21 25.19
C ASP A 234 -0.11 30.61 23.81
N PRO A 235 -0.80 30.99 22.73
CA PRO A 235 -0.63 30.34 21.42
C PRO A 235 0.80 30.43 20.87
N GLN A 236 1.54 31.49 21.19
CA GLN A 236 2.93 31.62 20.72
C GLN A 236 3.86 30.68 21.50
N VAL A 237 3.78 30.68 22.83
CA VAL A 237 4.63 29.85 23.69
C VAL A 237 4.35 28.36 23.46
N VAL A 238 3.08 27.98 23.32
CA VAL A 238 2.69 26.60 23.02
C VAL A 238 3.16 26.18 21.63
N SER A 239 3.02 27.04 20.62
CA SER A 239 3.53 26.73 19.27
C SER A 239 5.05 26.57 19.25
N ASP A 240 5.78 27.47 19.91
CA ASP A 240 7.25 27.40 20.01
C ASP A 240 7.71 26.16 20.78
N TYR A 241 6.97 25.75 21.80
CA TYR A 241 7.21 24.51 22.55
C TYR A 241 7.05 23.28 21.64
N ARG A 242 5.93 23.19 20.91
CA ARG A 242 5.63 22.11 19.99
C ARG A 242 6.62 22.04 18.84
N GLU A 243 6.95 23.17 18.24
CA GLU A 243 7.94 23.26 17.16
C GLU A 243 9.34 22.82 17.64
N THR A 244 9.72 23.18 18.89
CA THR A 244 11.00 22.75 19.47
C THR A 244 11.07 21.23 19.60
N LEU A 245 10.06 20.59 20.15
CA LEU A 245 10.00 19.12 20.28
C LEU A 245 9.96 18.43 18.91
N ALA A 246 9.23 18.99 17.94
CA ALA A 246 9.19 18.49 16.57
C ALA A 246 10.58 18.50 15.91
N GLU A 247 11.34 19.59 16.06
CA GLU A 247 12.69 19.71 15.56
C GLU A 247 13.67 18.74 16.29
N LEU A 248 13.49 18.52 17.59
CA LEU A 248 14.28 17.54 18.35
C LEU A 248 13.99 16.12 17.89
N LEU A 249 12.74 15.74 17.68
CA LEU A 249 12.35 14.44 17.16
C LEU A 249 13.00 14.17 15.80
N LEU A 250 12.89 15.13 14.89
CA LEU A 250 13.48 15.00 13.55
C LEU A 250 15.00 14.86 13.61
N LYS A 251 15.67 15.71 14.40
CA LYS A 251 17.13 15.75 14.48
C LYS A 251 17.71 14.57 15.27
N ASN A 252 17.20 14.36 16.48
CA ASN A 252 17.82 13.47 17.46
C ASN A 252 17.35 12.01 17.31
N PHE A 253 16.20 11.78 16.68
CA PHE A 253 15.72 10.44 16.38
C PHE A 253 15.81 10.12 14.89
N THR A 254 14.96 10.71 14.05
CA THR A 254 14.82 10.31 12.64
C THR A 254 16.14 10.43 11.87
N ASN A 255 16.78 11.61 11.90
CA ASN A 255 18.02 11.83 11.15
C ASN A 255 19.21 11.08 11.77
N GLN A 256 19.25 10.96 13.10
CA GLN A 256 20.33 10.27 13.80
C GLN A 256 20.29 8.77 13.52
N TRP A 257 19.10 8.15 13.55
CA TRP A 257 18.89 6.75 13.20
C TRP A 257 19.22 6.48 11.72
N THR A 258 18.77 7.34 10.80
CA THR A 258 19.11 7.22 9.38
C THR A 258 20.63 7.33 9.15
N ALA A 259 21.27 8.30 9.78
CA ALA A 259 22.74 8.43 9.69
C ALA A 259 23.48 7.24 10.30
N TRP A 260 22.94 6.64 11.36
CA TRP A 260 23.48 5.41 11.95
C TRP A 260 23.37 4.24 10.95
N ALA A 261 22.19 4.01 10.34
CA ALA A 261 22.01 2.95 9.36
C ALA A 261 22.98 3.11 8.17
N HIS A 262 23.16 4.33 7.67
CA HIS A 262 24.09 4.61 6.56
C HIS A 262 25.54 4.27 6.90
N ARG A 263 25.99 4.45 8.16
CA ARG A 263 27.35 4.03 8.58
C ARG A 263 27.58 2.53 8.48
N HIS A 264 26.52 1.75 8.49
CA HIS A 264 26.53 0.30 8.35
C HIS A 264 26.18 -0.20 6.95
N GLY A 265 26.04 0.71 5.96
CA GLY A 265 25.65 0.38 4.59
C GLY A 265 24.18 -0.03 4.43
N ALA A 266 23.37 0.16 5.46
CA ALA A 266 21.93 -0.05 5.45
C ALA A 266 21.18 1.25 5.14
N ILE A 267 19.90 1.13 4.78
CA ILE A 267 18.98 2.27 4.61
C ILE A 267 17.82 2.18 5.60
N THR A 268 17.01 3.24 5.66
CA THR A 268 15.90 3.33 6.60
C THR A 268 14.55 3.42 5.91
N ARG A 269 13.54 2.77 6.49
CA ARG A 269 12.13 2.84 6.12
C ARG A 269 11.29 3.17 7.35
N ASN A 270 10.41 4.17 7.27
CA ASN A 270 9.76 4.73 8.45
C ASN A 270 8.31 5.14 8.19
N GLN A 271 7.46 4.81 9.15
CA GLN A 271 6.15 5.42 9.34
C GLN A 271 6.28 6.59 10.30
N ALA A 272 5.96 7.81 9.85
CA ALA A 272 6.13 9.02 10.65
C ALA A 272 4.83 9.47 11.34
N HIS A 273 3.68 8.92 10.94
CA HIS A 273 2.39 9.30 11.53
C HIS A 273 2.28 8.89 13.01
N GLY A 274 1.41 9.57 13.72
CA GLY A 274 1.33 9.49 15.17
C GLY A 274 2.31 10.41 15.91
N SER A 275 3.26 11.06 15.23
CA SER A 275 4.27 11.92 15.84
C SER A 275 3.76 13.35 16.10
N PRO A 276 4.42 14.11 17.02
CA PRO A 276 4.09 15.52 17.27
C PRO A 276 4.73 16.48 16.26
N ALA A 277 5.45 15.96 15.26
CA ALA A 277 6.21 16.74 14.29
C ALA A 277 5.46 16.92 12.95
N ASN A 278 5.98 17.83 12.10
CA ASN A 278 5.52 17.92 10.72
C ASN A 278 5.78 16.59 10.00
N LEU A 279 4.72 15.92 9.55
CA LEU A 279 4.82 14.60 8.96
C LEU A 279 5.69 14.60 7.70
N ILE A 280 5.60 15.66 6.88
CA ILE A 280 6.43 15.77 5.68
C ILE A 280 7.92 15.77 6.03
N ASP A 281 8.32 16.50 7.07
CA ASP A 281 9.71 16.58 7.50
C ASP A 281 10.23 15.24 8.02
N CYS A 282 9.42 14.52 8.80
CA CYS A 282 9.78 13.22 9.35
C CYS A 282 9.81 12.12 8.28
N TYR A 283 8.83 12.08 7.38
CA TYR A 283 8.86 11.17 6.23
C TYR A 283 10.05 11.44 5.32
N ALA A 284 10.38 12.70 5.09
CA ALA A 284 11.54 13.09 4.27
C ALA A 284 12.88 12.83 4.94
N GLY A 285 12.93 12.59 6.25
CA GLY A 285 14.16 12.34 7.02
C GLY A 285 14.76 10.94 6.84
N VAL A 286 14.06 10.03 6.17
CA VAL A 286 14.48 8.62 5.95
C VAL A 286 14.64 8.33 4.46
N ASP A 287 15.21 7.18 4.11
CA ASP A 287 15.42 6.79 2.70
C ASP A 287 14.12 6.39 2.00
N ILE A 288 13.26 5.64 2.68
CA ILE A 288 11.99 5.16 2.18
C ILE A 288 10.86 5.62 3.11
N PRO A 289 10.16 6.70 2.79
CA PRO A 289 8.92 7.04 3.49
C PRO A 289 7.88 5.93 3.32
N GLU A 290 7.26 5.51 4.43
CA GLU A 290 6.20 4.49 4.40
C GLU A 290 4.87 5.05 4.89
N ILE A 291 3.83 4.92 4.06
CA ILE A 291 2.45 5.23 4.43
C ILE A 291 1.75 3.97 4.97
N GLU A 292 0.60 4.13 5.58
CA GLU A 292 -0.23 3.04 6.08
C GLU A 292 -1.65 3.17 5.53
N GLY A 293 -2.29 2.03 5.21
CA GLY A 293 -3.68 1.94 4.83
C GLY A 293 -4.43 0.94 5.70
N PHE A 294 -5.55 1.37 6.28
CA PHE A 294 -6.40 0.60 7.19
C PHE A 294 -7.79 0.42 6.63
N GLY A 295 -8.21 -0.84 6.51
CA GLY A 295 -9.56 -1.21 6.13
C GLY A 295 -9.88 -1.04 4.66
N LEU A 296 -10.96 -1.67 4.22
CA LEU A 296 -11.45 -1.62 2.84
C LEU A 296 -12.40 -0.45 2.66
N THR A 297 -12.12 0.40 1.69
CA THR A 297 -13.08 1.40 1.20
C THR A 297 -14.13 0.73 0.31
N ASP A 298 -15.40 1.03 0.54
CA ASP A 298 -16.48 0.58 -0.35
C ASP A 298 -16.55 1.50 -1.57
N PHE A 299 -15.91 1.08 -2.65
CA PHE A 299 -15.94 1.79 -3.94
C PHE A 299 -17.20 1.53 -4.77
N GLY A 300 -18.09 0.64 -4.32
CA GLY A 300 -19.24 0.20 -5.10
C GLY A 300 -18.87 -0.60 -6.36
N ILE A 301 -17.70 -1.19 -6.43
CA ILE A 301 -17.21 -1.96 -7.59
C ILE A 301 -18.14 -3.14 -7.84
N LYS A 302 -18.63 -3.24 -9.07
CA LYS A 302 -19.58 -4.27 -9.48
C LYS A 302 -19.00 -5.67 -9.35
N GLY A 303 -19.69 -6.55 -8.60
CA GLY A 303 -19.28 -7.93 -8.39
C GLY A 303 -18.22 -8.14 -7.30
N LEU A 304 -17.67 -7.07 -6.72
CA LEU A 304 -16.78 -7.17 -5.57
C LEU A 304 -17.60 -7.54 -4.33
N ARG A 305 -17.15 -8.55 -3.58
CA ARG A 305 -17.77 -8.90 -2.31
C ARG A 305 -17.48 -7.82 -1.26
N THR A 306 -18.53 -7.37 -0.61
CA THR A 306 -18.45 -6.46 0.54
C THR A 306 -18.93 -7.19 1.80
N ASP A 307 -18.19 -7.05 2.89
CA ASP A 307 -18.52 -7.62 4.18
C ASP A 307 -19.06 -6.51 5.10
N LYS A 308 -20.38 -6.44 5.27
CA LYS A 308 -21.01 -5.47 6.18
C LYS A 308 -20.42 -5.59 7.59
N GLY A 309 -20.03 -4.48 8.19
CA GLY A 309 -19.41 -4.41 9.52
C GLY A 309 -17.91 -4.64 9.54
N PHE A 310 -17.30 -5.07 8.42
CA PHE A 310 -15.84 -5.24 8.29
C PHE A 310 -15.21 -4.27 7.30
N THR A 311 -16.01 -3.53 6.56
CA THR A 311 -15.56 -2.41 5.71
C THR A 311 -15.69 -1.10 6.48
N ARG A 312 -14.71 -0.24 6.34
CA ARG A 312 -14.71 1.11 6.92
C ARG A 312 -14.78 2.13 5.80
N PRO A 313 -15.84 2.93 5.68
CA PRO A 313 -15.90 3.96 4.65
C PRO A 313 -14.79 5.00 4.89
N ASN A 314 -14.09 5.37 3.81
CA ASN A 314 -13.05 6.41 3.77
C ASN A 314 -11.81 6.16 4.65
N PHE A 315 -11.48 4.91 4.97
CA PHE A 315 -10.28 4.59 5.73
C PHE A 315 -8.98 4.64 4.91
N SER A 316 -9.10 4.65 3.59
CA SER A 316 -8.00 4.82 2.65
C SER A 316 -8.42 5.83 1.58
N ASP A 317 -8.51 7.12 1.95
CA ASP A 317 -8.72 8.14 0.95
C ASP A 317 -7.38 8.67 0.42
N LEU A 318 -7.42 9.28 -0.76
CA LEU A 318 -6.23 9.75 -1.45
C LEU A 318 -5.46 10.80 -0.63
N SER A 319 -6.17 11.67 0.12
CA SER A 319 -5.53 12.72 0.92
C SER A 319 -4.72 12.15 2.07
N MET A 320 -5.19 11.06 2.67
CA MET A 320 -4.47 10.35 3.72
C MET A 320 -3.22 9.64 3.18
N LEU A 321 -3.33 9.02 2.02
CA LEU A 321 -2.26 8.19 1.45
C LEU A 321 -1.10 8.99 0.85
N LYS A 322 -1.23 10.30 0.63
CA LYS A 322 -0.22 11.12 -0.06
C LYS A 322 0.89 11.71 0.82
N TYR A 323 0.88 11.55 2.14
CA TYR A 323 1.93 12.15 3.00
C TYR A 323 3.32 11.58 2.71
N ALA A 324 3.49 10.27 2.72
CA ALA A 324 4.78 9.64 2.43
C ALA A 324 5.20 9.81 0.95
N PRO A 325 4.31 9.59 -0.06
CA PRO A 325 4.62 9.88 -1.45
C PRO A 325 5.06 11.33 -1.68
N SER A 326 4.36 12.30 -1.08
CA SER A 326 4.72 13.72 -1.21
C SER A 326 6.13 13.99 -0.69
N ALA A 327 6.46 13.46 0.48
CA ALA A 327 7.81 13.61 1.06
C ALA A 327 8.89 13.00 0.15
N ALA A 328 8.61 11.82 -0.45
CA ALA A 328 9.52 11.20 -1.41
C ALA A 328 9.68 12.05 -2.67
N HIS A 329 8.59 12.52 -3.25
CA HIS A 329 8.58 13.29 -4.50
C HIS A 329 9.34 14.62 -4.36
N ILE A 330 9.03 15.41 -3.32
CA ILE A 330 9.70 16.72 -3.12
C ILE A 330 11.17 16.60 -2.76
N THR A 331 11.62 15.44 -2.28
CA THR A 331 13.03 15.16 -1.93
C THR A 331 13.75 14.26 -2.92
N GLY A 332 13.09 13.89 -4.04
CA GLY A 332 13.71 13.10 -5.12
C GLY A 332 14.01 11.65 -4.75
N LYS A 333 13.33 11.10 -3.73
CA LYS A 333 13.48 9.70 -3.34
C LYS A 333 12.75 8.81 -4.35
N LYS A 334 13.38 7.70 -4.71
CA LYS A 334 12.85 6.77 -5.70
C LYS A 334 11.66 5.98 -5.18
N TYR A 335 11.70 5.57 -3.91
CA TYR A 335 10.74 4.66 -3.33
C TYR A 335 9.83 5.33 -2.31
N THR A 336 8.56 4.96 -2.37
CA THR A 336 7.58 5.15 -1.31
C THR A 336 6.96 3.79 -1.00
N SER A 337 7.09 3.36 0.24
CA SER A 337 6.47 2.10 0.67
C SER A 337 5.12 2.31 1.32
N SER A 338 4.41 1.22 1.54
CA SER A 338 3.19 1.19 2.34
C SER A 338 3.10 -0.06 3.19
N GLU A 339 2.67 0.11 4.42
CA GLU A 339 2.02 -0.97 5.15
C GLU A 339 0.63 -1.16 4.55
N THR A 340 0.35 -2.36 4.03
CA THR A 340 -0.79 -2.57 3.15
C THR A 340 -1.67 -3.70 3.67
N PHE A 341 -2.98 -3.46 3.67
CA PHE A 341 -4.04 -4.41 4.05
C PHE A 341 -4.19 -4.67 5.55
N THR A 342 -3.63 -3.84 6.42
CA THR A 342 -3.90 -3.92 7.85
C THR A 342 -5.39 -3.73 8.10
N TRP A 343 -6.04 -4.77 8.65
CA TRP A 343 -7.49 -4.78 8.85
C TRP A 343 -8.32 -4.45 7.60
N LEU A 344 -7.86 -4.89 6.41
CA LEU A 344 -8.62 -4.71 5.17
C LEU A 344 -10.05 -5.29 5.33
N THR A 345 -10.14 -6.49 5.86
CA THR A 345 -11.35 -7.07 6.45
C THR A 345 -10.97 -7.87 7.71
N GLU A 346 -11.89 -8.66 8.25
CA GLU A 346 -11.61 -9.53 9.40
C GLU A 346 -10.74 -10.74 9.00
N HIS A 347 -10.08 -11.36 9.99
CA HIS A 347 -9.28 -12.58 9.80
C HIS A 347 -10.01 -13.64 8.99
N PHE A 348 -9.28 -14.35 8.14
CA PHE A 348 -9.78 -15.46 7.32
C PHE A 348 -10.87 -15.08 6.29
N ARG A 349 -11.20 -13.79 6.14
CA ARG A 349 -12.26 -13.30 5.26
C ARG A 349 -11.78 -12.49 4.05
N THR A 350 -10.54 -12.03 4.05
CA THR A 350 -10.00 -11.21 2.96
C THR A 350 -9.67 -12.06 1.74
N SER A 351 -10.24 -11.68 0.59
CA SER A 351 -9.91 -12.29 -0.70
C SER A 351 -8.88 -11.46 -1.48
N LEU A 352 -8.21 -12.09 -2.45
CA LEU A 352 -7.32 -11.40 -3.36
C LEU A 352 -8.04 -10.29 -4.15
N SER A 353 -9.33 -10.52 -4.49
CA SER A 353 -10.13 -9.54 -5.21
C SER A 353 -10.44 -8.28 -4.41
N GLN A 354 -10.55 -8.38 -3.07
CA GLN A 354 -10.73 -7.24 -2.18
C GLN A 354 -9.44 -6.44 -1.99
N MET A 355 -8.27 -7.09 -2.10
CA MET A 355 -6.97 -6.42 -1.98
C MET A 355 -6.69 -5.48 -3.15
N LYS A 356 -7.13 -5.83 -4.37
CA LYS A 356 -6.76 -5.09 -5.58
C LYS A 356 -7.22 -3.63 -5.59
N PRO A 357 -8.49 -3.26 -5.30
CA PRO A 357 -8.93 -1.87 -5.36
C PRO A 357 -8.23 -0.96 -4.34
N ASP A 358 -7.98 -1.46 -3.14
CA ASP A 358 -7.24 -0.73 -2.11
C ASP A 358 -5.79 -0.47 -2.53
N LEU A 359 -5.13 -1.49 -3.07
CA LEU A 359 -3.80 -1.39 -3.62
C LEU A 359 -3.73 -0.42 -4.81
N ASP A 360 -4.70 -0.50 -5.73
CA ASP A 360 -4.77 0.40 -6.88
C ASP A 360 -4.90 1.87 -6.46
N LEU A 361 -5.64 2.14 -5.38
CA LEU A 361 -5.72 3.48 -4.79
C LEU A 361 -4.37 3.94 -4.22
N MET A 362 -3.64 3.06 -3.52
CA MET A 362 -2.29 3.35 -3.02
C MET A 362 -1.32 3.65 -4.16
N PHE A 363 -1.39 2.91 -5.26
CA PHE A 363 -0.61 3.19 -6.46
C PHE A 363 -0.95 4.55 -7.07
N CYS A 364 -2.22 4.91 -7.13
CA CYS A 364 -2.66 6.24 -7.56
C CYS A 364 -2.21 7.36 -6.62
N ALA A 365 -1.97 7.07 -5.34
CA ALA A 365 -1.42 8.03 -4.38
C ALA A 365 0.10 8.24 -4.53
N GLY A 366 0.82 7.32 -5.18
CA GLY A 366 2.27 7.40 -5.40
C GLY A 366 3.09 6.31 -4.70
N VAL A 367 2.45 5.34 -4.04
CA VAL A 367 3.14 4.15 -3.51
C VAL A 367 3.71 3.33 -4.67
N ASN A 368 4.94 2.87 -4.54
CA ASN A 368 5.63 2.08 -5.57
C ASN A 368 6.48 0.93 -5.00
N ARG A 369 6.45 0.69 -3.69
CA ARG A 369 7.11 -0.44 -3.00
C ARG A 369 6.25 -0.90 -1.83
N MET A 370 5.17 -1.66 -2.07
CA MET A 370 4.23 -2.08 -1.04
C MET A 370 4.75 -3.27 -0.23
N PHE A 371 4.37 -3.29 1.05
CA PHE A 371 4.56 -4.40 1.97
C PHE A 371 3.21 -4.90 2.47
N PHE A 372 3.00 -6.20 2.38
CA PHE A 372 1.85 -6.82 3.03
C PHE A 372 1.99 -6.74 4.56
N HIS A 373 0.94 -6.38 5.25
CA HIS A 373 0.80 -6.57 6.68
C HIS A 373 -0.10 -7.80 6.93
N GLY A 374 0.40 -8.97 7.24
CA GLY A 374 1.70 -9.48 6.89
C GLY A 374 1.62 -11.00 6.98
N THR A 375 2.68 -11.65 7.39
CA THR A 375 2.71 -13.11 7.59
C THR A 375 3.45 -13.44 8.89
N ALA A 376 2.95 -14.40 9.66
CA ALA A 376 3.68 -14.93 10.81
C ALA A 376 4.59 -16.07 10.37
N TYR A 377 5.82 -16.13 10.92
CA TYR A 377 6.56 -17.39 10.87
C TYR A 377 5.71 -18.49 11.49
N SER A 378 5.64 -19.62 10.84
CA SER A 378 4.96 -20.81 11.35
C SER A 378 5.73 -22.05 10.95
N PRO A 379 5.98 -22.99 11.87
CA PRO A 379 6.54 -24.29 11.52
C PRO A 379 5.63 -25.02 10.53
N LYS A 380 6.23 -25.71 9.56
CA LYS A 380 5.52 -26.43 8.50
C LYS A 380 4.50 -27.44 9.03
N ASP A 381 4.88 -28.13 10.08
CA ASP A 381 4.10 -29.23 10.68
C ASP A 381 3.18 -28.80 11.84
N ASP A 382 3.11 -27.48 12.13
CA ASP A 382 2.18 -27.00 13.16
C ASP A 382 0.73 -27.16 12.68
N PRO A 383 -0.20 -27.59 13.56
CA PRO A 383 -1.60 -27.78 13.20
C PRO A 383 -2.21 -26.51 12.59
N TRP A 384 -3.00 -26.69 11.52
CA TRP A 384 -3.72 -25.59 10.90
C TRP A 384 -4.60 -24.85 11.94
N PRO A 385 -4.65 -23.49 11.94
CA PRO A 385 -4.16 -22.55 10.91
C PRO A 385 -2.68 -22.19 11.04
N GLY A 386 -1.89 -22.76 11.90
CA GLY A 386 -0.53 -22.38 12.20
C GLY A 386 -0.46 -21.13 13.09
N TRP A 387 0.71 -20.52 13.16
CA TRP A 387 0.91 -19.31 13.95
C TRP A 387 0.35 -18.10 13.22
N LYS A 388 -0.29 -17.19 13.95
CA LYS A 388 -0.96 -16.03 13.42
C LYS A 388 -0.62 -14.78 14.22
N PHE A 389 -0.56 -13.66 13.56
CA PHE A 389 -0.53 -12.34 14.18
C PHE A 389 -1.95 -11.95 14.61
N TYR A 390 -2.09 -11.07 15.59
CA TYR A 390 -3.42 -10.70 16.12
C TYR A 390 -4.27 -9.90 15.15
N ALA A 391 -3.64 -9.19 14.21
CA ALA A 391 -4.31 -8.37 13.21
C ALA A 391 -4.35 -9.06 11.84
N SER A 392 -5.39 -8.84 11.04
CA SER A 392 -5.44 -9.25 9.64
C SER A 392 -4.59 -8.27 8.77
N VAL A 393 -4.19 -8.61 7.57
CA VAL A 393 -4.48 -9.78 6.75
C VAL A 393 -3.38 -10.82 6.92
N ASP A 394 -3.76 -12.09 6.89
CA ASP A 394 -2.79 -13.18 6.96
C ASP A 394 -2.40 -13.66 5.55
N MET A 395 -1.21 -13.24 5.08
CA MET A 395 -0.61 -13.66 3.81
C MET A 395 0.40 -14.79 4.05
N SER A 396 -0.09 -15.96 4.47
CA SER A 396 0.75 -17.10 4.81
C SER A 396 0.48 -18.33 3.94
N PRO A 397 1.46 -19.25 3.82
CA PRO A 397 1.29 -20.52 3.10
C PRO A 397 0.16 -21.42 3.64
N THR A 398 -0.31 -21.19 4.87
CA THR A 398 -1.43 -21.95 5.47
C THR A 398 -2.79 -21.36 5.11
N ASN A 399 -2.86 -20.17 4.53
CA ASN A 399 -4.10 -19.57 4.04
C ASN A 399 -4.43 -20.11 2.63
N SER A 400 -5.70 -20.43 2.36
CA SER A 400 -6.12 -20.95 1.05
C SER A 400 -5.83 -20.00 -0.11
N ILE A 401 -5.89 -18.67 0.13
CA ILE A 401 -5.58 -17.67 -0.90
C ILE A 401 -4.13 -17.75 -1.38
N TRP A 402 -3.22 -18.36 -0.61
CA TRP A 402 -1.81 -18.52 -0.99
C TRP A 402 -1.64 -19.29 -2.28
N ARG A 403 -2.53 -20.24 -2.57
CA ARG A 403 -2.51 -21.01 -3.81
C ARG A 403 -2.51 -20.11 -5.06
N ASP A 404 -3.26 -19.03 -5.04
CA ASP A 404 -3.44 -18.10 -6.16
C ASP A 404 -2.72 -16.75 -5.96
N ALA A 405 -2.12 -16.54 -4.80
CA ALA A 405 -1.32 -15.34 -4.45
C ALA A 405 -0.23 -15.00 -5.48
N PRO A 406 0.45 -15.97 -6.16
CA PRO A 406 1.44 -15.64 -7.20
C PRO A 406 0.87 -14.75 -8.31
N SER A 407 -0.42 -14.82 -8.60
CA SER A 407 -1.07 -13.95 -9.60
C SER A 407 -1.17 -12.49 -9.14
N LEU A 408 -1.47 -12.27 -7.86
CA LEU A 408 -1.43 -10.95 -7.24
C LEU A 408 0.00 -10.41 -7.15
N MET A 409 0.97 -11.23 -6.70
CA MET A 409 2.38 -10.83 -6.62
C MET A 409 2.93 -10.40 -7.98
N ALA A 410 2.58 -11.14 -9.04
CA ALA A 410 2.97 -10.81 -10.41
C ALA A 410 2.31 -9.50 -10.90
N TYR A 411 1.04 -9.26 -10.55
CA TYR A 411 0.35 -8.00 -10.83
C TYR A 411 1.06 -6.82 -10.16
N ILE A 412 1.37 -6.95 -8.87
CA ILE A 412 2.08 -5.93 -8.08
C ILE A 412 3.43 -5.62 -8.71
N THR A 413 4.21 -6.65 -9.00
CA THR A 413 5.54 -6.51 -9.63
C THR A 413 5.46 -5.72 -10.93
N ARG A 414 4.48 -6.02 -11.79
CA ARG A 414 4.28 -5.31 -13.06
C ARG A 414 3.89 -3.86 -12.84
N CYS A 415 2.97 -3.57 -11.93
CA CYS A 415 2.58 -2.21 -11.60
C CYS A 415 3.76 -1.41 -11.04
N GLN A 416 4.46 -1.96 -10.03
CA GLN A 416 5.58 -1.29 -9.38
C GLN A 416 6.76 -1.06 -10.34
N THR A 417 6.98 -1.94 -11.31
CA THR A 417 7.98 -1.74 -12.37
C THR A 417 7.77 -0.40 -13.11
N TYR A 418 6.54 -0.08 -13.46
CA TYR A 418 6.22 1.20 -14.10
C TYR A 418 6.17 2.36 -13.12
N LEU A 419 5.65 2.14 -11.92
CA LEU A 419 5.57 3.19 -10.88
C LEU A 419 6.95 3.60 -10.34
N GLN A 420 7.96 2.73 -10.45
CA GLN A 420 9.37 3.02 -10.12
C GLN A 420 10.15 3.64 -11.30
N TRP A 421 9.55 3.64 -12.50
CA TRP A 421 10.18 4.19 -13.70
C TRP A 421 9.90 5.68 -13.85
N GLY A 422 10.90 6.44 -14.27
CA GLY A 422 10.78 7.88 -14.49
C GLY A 422 10.65 8.70 -13.21
N GLN A 423 10.06 9.89 -13.34
CA GLN A 423 9.92 10.85 -12.26
C GLN A 423 8.45 11.17 -11.95
N PRO A 424 8.11 11.60 -10.74
CA PRO A 424 6.79 12.14 -10.42
C PRO A 424 6.43 13.31 -11.35
N ASP A 425 5.16 13.41 -11.75
CA ASP A 425 4.66 14.48 -12.62
C ASP A 425 3.31 14.99 -12.10
N ASN A 426 3.29 15.41 -10.83
CA ASN A 426 2.13 16.03 -10.19
C ASN A 426 2.07 17.53 -10.54
N ASP A 427 0.86 18.11 -10.52
CA ASP A 427 0.66 19.48 -11.02
C ASP A 427 1.01 20.55 -9.98
N PHE A 428 0.59 20.37 -8.71
CA PHE A 428 0.68 21.40 -7.68
C PHE A 428 1.38 20.93 -6.41
N LEU A 429 2.05 21.88 -5.75
CA LEU A 429 2.40 21.78 -4.33
C LEU A 429 1.23 22.31 -3.50
N VAL A 430 0.89 21.65 -2.40
CA VAL A 430 -0.10 22.12 -1.41
C VAL A 430 0.62 22.31 -0.08
N TYR A 431 0.55 23.54 0.44
CA TYR A 431 1.17 23.87 1.72
C TYR A 431 0.46 23.21 2.89
N LEU A 432 1.21 22.48 3.74
CA LEU A 432 0.70 21.87 4.98
C LEU A 432 0.87 22.87 6.15
N PRO A 433 -0.21 23.48 6.69
CA PRO A 433 -0.13 24.59 7.65
C PRO A 433 0.09 24.09 9.09
N VAL A 434 1.15 23.32 9.37
CA VAL A 434 1.41 22.72 10.68
C VAL A 434 1.58 23.77 11.78
N ARG A 435 2.13 24.95 11.45
CA ARG A 435 2.30 26.03 12.44
C ARG A 435 0.97 26.61 12.92
N ASP A 436 -0.03 26.70 12.05
CA ASP A 436 -1.37 27.09 12.47
C ASP A 436 -1.97 26.05 13.42
N LEU A 437 -1.80 24.77 13.07
CA LEU A 437 -2.27 23.67 13.91
C LEU A 437 -1.58 23.67 15.29
N TRP A 438 -0.28 23.97 15.33
CA TRP A 438 0.41 24.08 16.62
C TRP A 438 -0.09 25.22 17.52
N ARG A 439 -0.80 26.20 16.99
CA ARG A 439 -1.46 27.30 17.75
C ARG A 439 -2.87 26.96 18.19
N GLU A 440 -3.42 25.82 17.75
CA GLU A 440 -4.73 25.32 18.14
C GLU A 440 -4.65 24.40 19.37
N ASP A 441 -5.79 24.20 20.06
CA ASP A 441 -5.91 23.32 21.24
C ASP A 441 -4.76 23.52 22.25
N THR A 442 -4.50 24.77 22.61
CA THR A 442 -3.32 25.17 23.41
C THR A 442 -3.35 24.67 24.86
N ARG A 443 -4.49 24.11 25.31
CA ARG A 443 -4.60 23.45 26.64
C ARG A 443 -3.83 22.11 26.69
N ARG A 444 -3.42 21.54 25.55
CA ARG A 444 -2.58 20.37 25.46
C ARG A 444 -1.16 20.77 25.11
N LEU A 445 -0.18 20.21 25.79
CA LEU A 445 1.22 20.49 25.48
C LEU A 445 1.64 20.01 24.09
N LEU A 446 1.17 18.83 23.67
CA LEU A 446 1.48 18.29 22.36
C LEU A 446 0.22 18.10 21.51
N MET A 447 0.39 18.25 20.22
CA MET A 447 -0.53 17.82 19.18
C MET A 447 0.14 16.72 18.36
N MET A 448 -0.49 15.54 18.34
CA MET A 448 0.00 14.41 17.56
C MET A 448 -0.65 14.43 16.17
N PHE A 449 0.11 14.15 15.13
CA PHE A 449 -0.35 14.12 13.74
C PHE A 449 -0.49 12.67 13.26
N ASP A 450 -1.72 12.22 13.26
CA ASP A 450 -2.11 10.91 12.75
C ASP A 450 -2.88 11.09 11.43
N ILE A 451 -2.41 10.43 10.38
CA ILE A 451 -2.98 10.52 9.03
C ILE A 451 -4.48 10.20 9.00
N HIS A 452 -4.94 9.31 9.88
CA HIS A 452 -6.36 8.91 9.98
C HIS A 452 -7.25 9.96 10.66
N SER A 453 -6.69 11.02 11.17
CA SER A 453 -7.44 12.07 11.89
C SER A 453 -7.20 13.50 11.37
N MET A 454 -6.47 13.63 10.25
CA MET A 454 -6.17 14.92 9.66
C MET A 454 -7.39 15.63 9.07
N ASP A 455 -8.41 14.89 8.67
CA ASP A 455 -9.71 15.43 8.25
C ASP A 455 -10.37 16.29 9.35
N LYS A 456 -10.16 15.93 10.61
CA LYS A 456 -10.66 16.66 11.78
C LYS A 456 -9.73 17.79 12.21
N LYS A 457 -8.40 17.60 12.11
CA LYS A 457 -7.40 18.58 12.55
C LYS A 457 -7.15 19.68 11.53
N ALA A 458 -7.11 19.33 10.26
CA ALA A 458 -6.82 20.24 9.14
C ALA A 458 -7.88 20.13 8.03
N PRO A 459 -9.17 20.35 8.33
CA PRO A 459 -10.26 20.09 7.38
C PRO A 459 -10.16 20.89 6.09
N GLN A 460 -9.64 22.12 6.12
CA GLN A 460 -9.49 22.93 4.92
C GLN A 460 -8.35 22.43 4.02
N PHE A 461 -7.28 21.92 4.63
CA PHE A 461 -6.20 21.26 3.91
C PHE A 461 -6.69 20.01 3.17
N ILE A 462 -7.41 19.11 3.86
CA ILE A 462 -7.97 17.89 3.26
C ILE A 462 -9.00 18.23 2.18
N LYS A 463 -9.92 19.16 2.41
CA LYS A 463 -10.87 19.63 1.38
C LYS A 463 -10.18 20.19 0.14
N THR A 464 -9.07 20.91 0.33
CA THR A 464 -8.28 21.45 -0.80
C THR A 464 -7.73 20.33 -1.67
N ILE A 465 -7.16 19.29 -1.08
CA ILE A 465 -6.59 18.14 -1.79
C ILE A 465 -7.67 17.39 -2.57
N LEU A 466 -8.80 17.07 -1.93
CA LEU A 466 -9.91 16.35 -2.55
C LEU A 466 -10.54 17.17 -3.69
N ALA A 467 -10.60 18.49 -3.55
CA ALA A 467 -11.06 19.37 -4.62
C ALA A 467 -10.09 19.40 -5.81
N ILE A 468 -8.78 19.50 -5.57
CA ILE A 468 -7.74 19.40 -6.61
C ILE A 468 -7.88 18.09 -7.40
N ASP A 469 -8.01 16.95 -6.69
CA ASP A 469 -8.22 15.65 -7.32
C ASP A 469 -9.51 15.60 -8.18
N SER A 470 -10.62 16.11 -7.64
CA SER A 470 -11.91 16.11 -8.35
C SER A 470 -11.93 17.03 -9.59
N LEU A 471 -11.12 18.10 -9.56
CA LEU A 471 -10.94 19.02 -10.69
C LEU A 471 -10.03 18.46 -11.81
N GLY A 472 -9.43 17.28 -11.58
CA GLY A 472 -8.60 16.60 -12.56
C GLY A 472 -7.10 16.87 -12.43
N TYR A 473 -6.65 17.43 -11.32
CA TYR A 473 -5.22 17.68 -11.06
C TYR A 473 -4.66 16.68 -10.05
N ASP A 474 -3.34 16.70 -9.89
CA ASP A 474 -2.64 15.97 -8.84
C ASP A 474 -1.74 16.91 -8.04
N CYS A 475 -1.40 16.53 -6.79
CA CYS A 475 -0.60 17.37 -5.93
C CYS A 475 0.30 16.57 -4.98
N ASP A 476 1.33 17.26 -4.49
CA ASP A 476 2.14 16.83 -3.36
C ASP A 476 2.12 17.86 -2.23
N TYR A 477 2.33 17.41 -1.00
CA TYR A 477 2.34 18.26 0.19
C TYR A 477 3.73 18.81 0.43
N ILE A 478 3.81 20.03 0.96
CA ILE A 478 5.09 20.68 1.27
C ILE A 478 5.05 21.39 2.63
N SER A 479 6.14 21.27 3.38
CA SER A 479 6.37 21.99 4.63
C SER A 479 7.18 23.27 4.42
N ASP A 480 7.24 24.14 5.44
CA ASP A 480 8.11 25.34 5.45
C ASP A 480 9.56 25.00 5.11
N LYS A 481 10.07 23.93 5.70
CA LYS A 481 11.46 23.47 5.53
C LYS A 481 11.81 23.21 4.06
N TYR A 482 10.94 22.51 3.34
CA TYR A 482 11.19 22.17 1.94
C TYR A 482 10.73 23.27 0.97
N LEU A 483 9.76 24.10 1.37
CA LEU A 483 9.35 25.27 0.61
C LEU A 483 10.48 26.30 0.51
N ALA A 484 11.32 26.42 1.53
CA ALA A 484 12.51 27.30 1.54
C ALA A 484 13.51 26.98 0.41
N GLY A 485 13.54 25.74 -0.08
CA GLY A 485 14.39 25.30 -1.19
C GLY A 485 13.76 25.35 -2.57
N VAL A 486 12.50 25.81 -2.68
CA VAL A 486 11.80 25.89 -3.97
C VAL A 486 12.28 27.09 -4.77
N THR A 487 12.62 26.86 -6.02
CA THR A 487 13.06 27.88 -6.98
C THR A 487 12.18 27.89 -8.23
N LEU A 488 12.36 28.88 -9.10
CA LEU A 488 11.69 28.96 -10.40
C LEU A 488 12.64 28.54 -11.52
N THR A 489 12.14 27.75 -12.45
CA THR A 489 12.83 27.45 -13.70
C THR A 489 12.68 28.62 -14.70
N PRO A 490 13.48 28.67 -15.77
CA PRO A 490 13.35 29.73 -16.80
C PRO A 490 11.97 29.74 -17.48
N ASP A 491 11.31 28.59 -17.61
CA ASP A 491 9.95 28.43 -18.14
C ASP A 491 8.85 28.65 -17.11
N GLY A 492 9.25 29.10 -15.89
CA GLY A 492 8.31 29.50 -14.84
C GLY A 492 7.64 28.37 -14.08
N GLN A 493 8.21 27.18 -14.04
CA GLN A 493 7.77 26.12 -13.14
C GLN A 493 8.44 26.23 -11.77
N LEU A 494 7.79 25.73 -10.73
CA LEU A 494 8.38 25.53 -9.42
C LEU A 494 9.29 24.31 -9.47
N ARG A 495 10.50 24.42 -8.92
CA ARG A 495 11.46 23.33 -8.83
C ARG A 495 11.91 23.16 -7.39
N THR A 496 11.69 21.97 -6.82
CA THR A 496 12.23 21.62 -5.50
C THR A 496 13.76 21.54 -5.52
N ALA A 497 14.38 21.52 -4.34
CA ALA A 497 15.83 21.33 -4.25
C ALA A 497 16.33 20.02 -4.88
N ALA A 498 15.47 19.00 -4.91
CA ALA A 498 15.75 17.69 -5.54
C ALA A 498 15.48 17.65 -7.06
N GLY A 499 14.91 18.72 -7.62
CA GLY A 499 14.68 18.87 -9.06
C GLY A 499 13.27 18.54 -9.54
N THR A 500 12.36 18.09 -8.67
CA THR A 500 10.96 17.81 -9.04
C THR A 500 10.23 19.10 -9.39
N LEU A 501 9.42 19.06 -10.47
CA LEU A 501 8.76 20.22 -11.06
C LEU A 501 7.28 20.28 -10.73
N TYR A 502 6.76 21.51 -10.53
CA TYR A 502 5.34 21.77 -10.28
C TYR A 502 4.89 23.05 -10.99
N LYS A 503 3.59 23.18 -11.24
CA LYS A 503 3.00 24.32 -11.96
C LYS A 503 2.67 25.50 -11.05
N GLY A 504 2.44 25.24 -9.74
CA GLY A 504 2.11 26.26 -8.77
C GLY A 504 2.06 25.73 -7.33
N LEU A 505 2.00 26.66 -6.39
CA LEU A 505 1.82 26.42 -4.96
C LEU A 505 0.40 26.81 -4.54
N VAL A 506 -0.34 25.90 -3.98
CA VAL A 506 -1.68 26.15 -3.40
C VAL A 506 -1.57 26.33 -1.90
N ILE A 507 -2.06 27.46 -1.41
CA ILE A 507 -2.21 27.75 0.02
C ILE A 507 -3.67 27.46 0.41
N PRO A 508 -3.93 26.48 1.27
CA PRO A 508 -5.31 26.17 1.70
C PRO A 508 -6.04 27.34 2.33
N PRO A 509 -7.38 27.39 2.23
CA PRO A 509 -8.17 28.42 2.90
C PRO A 509 -7.93 28.43 4.41
N GLY A 510 -7.94 29.62 5.02
CA GLY A 510 -7.74 29.80 6.47
C GLY A 510 -6.29 29.70 6.93
N THR A 511 -5.33 29.43 6.03
CA THR A 511 -3.90 29.44 6.39
C THR A 511 -3.45 30.85 6.76
N THR A 512 -2.82 31.01 7.94
CA THR A 512 -2.21 32.26 8.40
C THR A 512 -0.90 32.50 7.65
N VAL A 513 -0.87 33.56 6.86
CA VAL A 513 0.36 33.98 6.17
C VAL A 513 1.09 34.98 7.06
N ASP A 514 1.85 34.46 8.01
CA ASP A 514 2.72 35.26 8.86
C ASP A 514 3.99 35.72 8.10
N SER A 515 4.84 36.50 8.75
CA SER A 515 6.07 37.05 8.16
C SER A 515 7.02 35.97 7.64
N ARG A 516 7.08 34.81 8.30
CA ARG A 516 7.94 33.68 7.90
C ARG A 516 7.40 33.02 6.63
N LEU A 517 6.13 32.65 6.58
CA LEU A 517 5.53 32.10 5.37
C LEU A 517 5.52 33.10 4.23
N GLN A 518 5.22 34.41 4.53
CA GLN A 518 5.26 35.45 3.52
C GLN A 518 6.65 35.59 2.89
N ALA A 519 7.73 35.49 3.68
CA ALA A 519 9.09 35.51 3.15
C ALA A 519 9.37 34.34 2.20
N LEU A 520 8.86 33.13 2.49
CA LEU A 520 9.02 31.96 1.65
C LEU A 520 8.25 32.06 0.33
N ILE A 521 7.02 32.58 0.35
CA ILE A 521 6.16 32.62 -0.83
C ILE A 521 6.31 33.87 -1.68
N ALA A 522 6.87 34.97 -1.15
CA ALA A 522 6.95 36.25 -1.86
C ALA A 522 7.61 36.16 -3.25
N PRO A 523 8.74 35.44 -3.46
CA PRO A 523 9.34 35.28 -4.78
C PRO A 523 8.39 34.57 -5.76
N LEU A 524 7.66 33.56 -5.31
CA LEU A 524 6.71 32.77 -6.09
C LEU A 524 5.44 33.57 -6.40
N GLN A 525 4.98 34.36 -5.41
CA GLN A 525 3.80 35.21 -5.54
C GLN A 525 4.03 36.33 -6.57
N LYS A 526 5.23 36.93 -6.58
CA LYS A 526 5.61 37.96 -7.58
C LYS A 526 5.52 37.44 -9.02
N GLN A 527 5.65 36.13 -9.21
CA GLN A 527 5.56 35.46 -10.52
C GLN A 527 4.18 34.82 -10.77
N GLY A 528 3.18 35.10 -9.94
CA GLY A 528 1.84 34.55 -10.10
C GLY A 528 1.73 33.03 -9.85
N LYS A 529 2.68 32.45 -9.09
CA LYS A 529 2.74 31.00 -8.86
C LYS A 529 2.12 30.54 -7.55
N VAL A 530 1.55 31.46 -6.77
CA VAL A 530 0.84 31.17 -5.53
C VAL A 530 -0.66 31.31 -5.77
N ILE A 531 -1.40 30.21 -5.55
CA ILE A 531 -2.85 30.12 -5.67
C ILE A 531 -3.44 30.04 -4.25
N ARG A 532 -4.41 30.88 -3.94
CA ARG A 532 -5.04 30.91 -2.63
C ARG A 532 -6.40 30.20 -2.67
N GLY A 533 -6.52 29.18 -1.85
CA GLY A 533 -7.73 28.35 -1.83
C GLY A 533 -7.93 27.56 -3.11
N ILE A 534 -9.19 27.24 -3.41
CA ILE A 534 -9.60 26.58 -4.65
C ILE A 534 -10.06 27.64 -5.66
N ASP A 535 -9.10 28.26 -6.29
CA ASP A 535 -9.33 29.20 -7.41
C ASP A 535 -9.29 28.42 -8.75
N VAL A 536 -10.45 28.00 -9.22
CA VAL A 536 -10.56 27.16 -10.42
C VAL A 536 -9.99 27.83 -11.67
N PRO A 537 -10.25 29.14 -11.96
CA PRO A 537 -9.57 29.87 -13.03
C PRO A 537 -8.04 29.87 -12.92
N ALA A 538 -7.51 30.12 -11.73
CA ALA A 538 -6.05 30.15 -11.52
C ALA A 538 -5.42 28.76 -11.68
N LEU A 539 -6.07 27.69 -11.19
CA LEU A 539 -5.62 26.31 -11.41
C LEU A 539 -5.61 25.97 -12.91
N ALA A 540 -6.69 26.32 -13.63
CA ALA A 540 -6.80 26.06 -15.07
C ALA A 540 -5.81 26.89 -15.93
N ALA A 541 -5.45 28.09 -15.48
CA ALA A 541 -4.42 28.89 -16.11
C ALA A 541 -3.01 28.32 -15.90
N ALA A 542 -2.77 27.65 -14.76
CA ALA A 542 -1.48 27.07 -14.40
C ALA A 542 -1.25 25.69 -15.03
N ALA A 543 -2.27 24.85 -15.10
CA ALA A 543 -2.16 23.46 -15.57
C ALA A 543 -3.41 23.01 -16.34
N ARG A 544 -3.22 22.09 -17.30
CA ARG A 544 -4.33 21.41 -17.98
C ARG A 544 -4.84 20.26 -17.09
N PRO A 545 -6.18 20.17 -16.82
CA PRO A 545 -6.72 19.09 -16.04
C PRO A 545 -6.78 17.77 -16.82
N GLU A 546 -6.63 16.65 -16.14
CA GLU A 546 -6.81 15.31 -16.70
C GLU A 546 -8.31 14.98 -16.81
N ALA A 547 -8.78 14.84 -18.03
CA ALA A 547 -10.19 14.52 -18.30
C ALA A 547 -10.58 13.12 -17.80
N MET A 548 -9.63 12.17 -17.76
CA MET A 548 -9.85 10.85 -17.18
C MET A 548 -10.28 10.92 -15.70
N LYS A 549 -9.72 11.85 -14.91
CA LYS A 549 -10.13 12.09 -13.51
C LYS A 549 -11.44 12.86 -13.48
N ARG A 550 -11.45 14.06 -14.10
CA ARG A 550 -12.53 15.04 -13.99
C ARG A 550 -13.85 14.57 -14.58
N GLU A 551 -13.81 13.95 -15.76
CA GLU A 551 -15.02 13.62 -16.53
C GLU A 551 -15.44 12.15 -16.34
N LEU A 552 -14.47 11.25 -16.18
CA LEU A 552 -14.75 9.82 -16.08
C LEU A 552 -14.72 9.29 -14.64
N GLY A 553 -14.20 10.08 -13.69
CA GLY A 553 -14.08 9.69 -12.28
C GLY A 553 -13.04 8.61 -12.02
N LEU A 554 -12.10 8.41 -12.95
CA LEU A 554 -11.03 7.43 -12.79
C LEU A 554 -9.99 7.94 -11.78
N LYS A 555 -9.37 7.04 -11.06
CA LYS A 555 -8.19 7.32 -10.25
C LYS A 555 -6.93 7.04 -11.06
N MET A 556 -5.92 7.88 -10.89
CA MET A 556 -4.69 7.74 -11.67
C MET A 556 -3.53 8.51 -11.06
N ILE A 557 -2.32 8.12 -11.46
CA ILE A 557 -1.10 8.90 -11.27
C ILE A 557 -0.36 8.99 -12.60
N ARG A 558 0.19 10.18 -12.91
CA ARG A 558 1.04 10.44 -14.06
C ARG A 558 2.51 10.49 -13.65
N ARG A 559 3.37 9.95 -14.51
CA ARG A 559 4.83 10.04 -14.35
C ARG A 559 5.46 10.43 -15.69
N SER A 560 6.51 11.22 -15.66
CA SER A 560 7.35 11.50 -16.80
C SER A 560 8.45 10.43 -16.94
N ASN A 561 8.87 10.14 -18.17
CA ASN A 561 9.94 9.19 -18.46
C ASN A 561 10.73 9.64 -19.69
N PRO A 562 11.88 9.02 -20.02
CA PRO A 562 12.70 9.45 -21.14
C PRO A 562 12.02 9.43 -22.52
N ALA A 563 10.91 8.73 -22.67
CA ALA A 563 10.16 8.62 -23.94
C ALA A 563 8.90 9.49 -23.97
N GLY A 564 8.54 10.15 -22.87
CA GLY A 564 7.34 10.94 -22.69
C GLY A 564 6.71 10.73 -21.31
N HIS A 565 5.50 10.20 -21.26
CA HIS A 565 4.75 10.01 -20.02
C HIS A 565 4.17 8.60 -19.92
N HIS A 566 3.78 8.22 -18.71
CA HIS A 566 2.93 7.05 -18.50
C HIS A 566 2.01 7.29 -17.31
N TYR A 567 0.87 6.59 -17.34
CA TYR A 567 -0.19 6.71 -16.35
C TYR A 567 -0.51 5.34 -15.80
N PHE A 568 -0.59 5.20 -14.48
CA PHE A 568 -1.35 4.11 -13.90
C PHE A 568 -2.78 4.60 -13.73
N VAL A 569 -3.76 3.88 -14.28
CA VAL A 569 -5.17 4.27 -14.31
C VAL A 569 -6.02 3.14 -13.74
N ALA A 570 -6.88 3.45 -12.76
CA ALA A 570 -7.79 2.50 -12.12
C ALA A 570 -9.24 2.99 -12.17
N ASN A 571 -10.14 2.12 -12.59
CA ASN A 571 -11.57 2.35 -12.51
C ASN A 571 -12.12 1.79 -11.20
N LEU A 572 -12.07 2.61 -10.15
CA LEU A 572 -12.62 2.30 -8.83
C LEU A 572 -14.09 2.73 -8.69
N THR A 573 -14.80 2.96 -9.81
CA THR A 573 -16.21 3.34 -9.81
C THR A 573 -17.12 2.12 -10.05
N PRO A 574 -18.39 2.19 -9.70
CA PRO A 574 -19.35 1.11 -9.98
C PRO A 574 -19.72 0.97 -11.47
N ARG A 575 -19.18 1.82 -12.35
CA ARG A 575 -19.58 1.91 -13.77
C ARG A 575 -18.44 1.48 -14.69
N ASP A 576 -18.80 0.79 -15.76
CA ASP A 576 -17.88 0.60 -16.87
C ASP A 576 -17.69 1.93 -17.61
N VAL A 577 -16.47 2.22 -17.99
CA VAL A 577 -16.08 3.44 -18.71
C VAL A 577 -15.72 3.09 -20.15
N ALA A 578 -16.32 3.81 -21.10
CA ALA A 578 -15.97 3.76 -22.52
C ALA A 578 -16.15 5.16 -23.11
N ALA A 579 -15.03 5.89 -23.27
CA ALA A 579 -15.04 7.28 -23.73
C ALA A 579 -13.77 7.60 -24.53
N ARG A 580 -13.77 8.78 -25.18
CA ARG A 580 -12.58 9.42 -25.72
C ARG A 580 -12.34 10.70 -24.95
N VAL A 581 -11.11 10.93 -24.55
CA VAL A 581 -10.73 12.10 -23.74
C VAL A 581 -9.35 12.62 -24.14
N PRO A 582 -9.14 13.94 -24.08
CA PRO A 582 -7.81 14.51 -24.19
C PRO A 582 -6.99 14.20 -22.93
N LEU A 583 -5.66 14.14 -23.07
CA LEU A 583 -4.74 14.07 -21.93
C LEU A 583 -4.20 15.49 -21.61
N ALA A 584 -3.72 15.67 -20.40
CA ALA A 584 -3.08 16.92 -19.99
C ALA A 584 -1.70 17.13 -20.65
N VAL A 585 -1.12 16.09 -21.22
CA VAL A 585 0.17 16.10 -21.94
C VAL A 585 -0.05 15.95 -23.45
N GLU A 586 0.96 16.30 -24.24
CA GLU A 586 0.94 16.06 -25.69
C GLU A 586 1.05 14.56 -25.97
N VAL A 587 0.35 14.11 -27.02
CA VAL A 587 0.24 12.69 -27.39
C VAL A 587 0.63 12.50 -28.85
N GLY A 588 1.81 11.95 -29.08
CA GLY A 588 2.22 11.50 -30.42
C GLY A 588 1.86 10.04 -30.68
N GLU A 589 2.05 9.18 -29.70
CA GLU A 589 1.71 7.75 -29.74
C GLU A 589 1.24 7.31 -28.34
N ALA A 590 0.29 6.37 -28.27
CA ALA A 590 -0.16 5.82 -27.01
C ALA A 590 -0.42 4.31 -27.08
N VAL A 591 -0.09 3.59 -26.01
CA VAL A 591 -0.25 2.13 -25.89
C VAL A 591 -0.78 1.79 -24.50
N TRP A 592 -1.81 0.98 -24.43
CA TRP A 592 -2.30 0.38 -23.20
C TRP A 592 -1.51 -0.88 -22.84
N TYR A 593 -1.03 -0.97 -21.62
CA TYR A 593 -0.47 -2.18 -21.02
C TYR A 593 -1.41 -2.73 -19.95
N ASN A 594 -1.70 -4.02 -20.01
CA ASN A 594 -2.49 -4.73 -19.00
C ASN A 594 -1.59 -5.43 -17.98
N PRO A 595 -1.47 -4.95 -16.73
CA PRO A 595 -0.63 -5.59 -15.73
C PRO A 595 -1.19 -6.93 -15.22
N MET A 596 -2.46 -7.27 -15.51
CA MET A 596 -3.03 -8.57 -15.14
C MET A 596 -2.40 -9.72 -15.92
N ASP A 597 -2.11 -9.53 -17.21
CA ASP A 597 -1.66 -10.59 -18.12
C ASP A 597 -0.47 -10.23 -19.02
N SER A 598 0.15 -9.06 -18.79
CA SER A 598 1.30 -8.52 -19.55
C SER A 598 1.00 -8.27 -21.03
N THR A 599 -0.25 -8.04 -21.41
CA THR A 599 -0.60 -7.76 -22.81
C THR A 599 -0.55 -6.27 -23.14
N PHE A 600 -0.23 -5.96 -24.37
CA PHE A 600 -0.25 -4.62 -24.93
C PHE A 600 -1.37 -4.49 -25.96
N ALA A 601 -2.01 -3.32 -25.99
CA ALA A 601 -3.00 -2.95 -27.00
C ALA A 601 -2.79 -1.50 -27.45
N PRO A 602 -2.93 -1.18 -28.74
CA PRO A 602 -2.87 0.22 -29.18
C PRO A 602 -3.95 1.05 -28.48
N ALA A 603 -3.61 2.22 -28.00
CA ALA A 603 -4.59 3.22 -27.62
C ALA A 603 -5.02 3.96 -28.90
N CYS A 604 -6.29 3.79 -29.28
CA CYS A 604 -6.79 4.45 -30.49
C CYS A 604 -6.80 5.97 -30.29
N LEU A 605 -5.94 6.68 -31.02
CA LEU A 605 -5.89 8.14 -31.05
C LEU A 605 -6.81 8.68 -32.15
N ARG A 606 -7.56 9.75 -31.88
CA ARG A 606 -8.33 10.49 -32.88
C ARG A 606 -8.48 11.95 -32.44
N GLY A 607 -7.99 12.88 -33.26
CA GLY A 607 -8.06 14.31 -32.94
C GLY A 607 -7.35 14.68 -31.62
N GLY A 608 -6.25 14.00 -31.26
CA GLY A 608 -5.55 14.22 -29.99
C GLY A 608 -6.17 13.54 -28.77
N GLU A 609 -7.31 12.86 -28.93
CA GLU A 609 -7.99 12.15 -27.85
C GLU A 609 -7.63 10.66 -27.80
N VAL A 610 -7.52 10.11 -26.61
CA VAL A 610 -7.24 8.69 -26.34
C VAL A 610 -8.55 7.97 -26.04
N ALA A 611 -8.74 6.78 -26.64
CA ALA A 611 -9.84 5.91 -26.28
C ALA A 611 -9.55 5.20 -24.97
N VAL A 612 -10.43 5.41 -23.99
CA VAL A 612 -10.39 4.78 -22.65
C VAL A 612 -11.53 3.79 -22.56
N LYS A 613 -11.20 2.52 -22.27
CA LYS A 613 -12.20 1.47 -22.03
C LYS A 613 -11.75 0.63 -20.85
N LEU A 614 -12.42 0.81 -19.70
CA LEU A 614 -12.14 0.12 -18.45
C LEU A 614 -13.46 -0.32 -17.80
N ARG A 615 -13.58 -1.61 -17.49
CA ARG A 615 -14.69 -2.12 -16.68
C ARG A 615 -14.50 -1.68 -15.23
N SER A 616 -15.57 -1.69 -14.45
CA SER A 616 -15.51 -1.49 -12.99
C SER A 616 -14.53 -2.47 -12.35
N GLY A 617 -13.56 -1.97 -11.55
CA GLY A 617 -12.49 -2.75 -10.91
C GLY A 617 -11.27 -3.01 -11.80
N GLU A 618 -11.26 -2.63 -13.07
CA GLU A 618 -10.09 -2.77 -13.93
C GLU A 618 -9.08 -1.63 -13.74
N SER A 619 -7.81 -1.95 -13.94
CA SER A 619 -6.71 -0.98 -14.02
C SER A 619 -5.79 -1.32 -15.18
N ARG A 620 -5.16 -0.29 -15.74
CA ARG A 620 -4.26 -0.36 -16.89
C ARG A 620 -3.14 0.66 -16.74
N ILE A 621 -2.08 0.47 -17.51
CA ILE A 621 -1.02 1.46 -17.67
C ILE A 621 -1.11 2.01 -19.08
N LEU A 622 -1.26 3.32 -19.20
CA LEU A 622 -1.19 4.05 -20.47
C LEU A 622 0.21 4.60 -20.64
N ILE A 623 0.89 4.19 -21.70
CA ILE A 623 2.23 4.66 -22.06
C ILE A 623 2.07 5.62 -23.22
N VAL A 624 2.58 6.84 -23.06
CA VAL A 624 2.46 7.95 -24.02
C VAL A 624 3.83 8.43 -24.45
N ARG A 625 4.01 8.63 -25.75
CA ARG A 625 5.19 9.26 -26.34
C ARG A 625 4.79 10.63 -26.89
N ASP A 626 5.64 11.62 -26.67
CA ASP A 626 5.40 13.00 -27.08
C ASP A 626 5.49 13.18 -28.61
N ARG A 627 6.28 12.33 -29.29
CA ARG A 627 6.44 12.36 -30.76
C ARG A 627 6.11 10.99 -31.37
N PRO A 628 5.45 10.96 -32.55
CA PRO A 628 5.27 9.71 -33.27
C PRO A 628 6.63 9.15 -33.65
N GLY A 629 6.91 7.89 -33.37
CA GLY A 629 8.02 7.17 -33.99
C GLY A 629 7.77 7.05 -35.50
N ASP A 630 8.82 6.94 -36.34
CA ASP A 630 8.72 6.87 -37.81
C ASP A 630 7.77 5.80 -38.33
N THR A 631 7.50 4.76 -37.53
CA THR A 631 6.55 3.68 -37.81
C THR A 631 5.10 4.00 -37.46
N ALA A 632 4.85 4.93 -36.54
CA ALA A 632 3.49 5.27 -36.10
C ALA A 632 2.71 6.09 -37.13
N ARG A 633 3.39 6.94 -37.93
CA ARG A 633 2.77 7.68 -39.03
C ARG A 633 2.07 6.77 -40.04
N SER A 634 2.67 5.64 -40.37
CA SER A 634 2.08 4.68 -41.33
C SER A 634 0.88 3.89 -40.78
N ILE A 635 0.75 3.80 -39.47
CA ILE A 635 -0.33 3.06 -38.77
C ILE A 635 -1.54 3.97 -38.52
N ALA A 636 -1.30 5.22 -38.12
CA ALA A 636 -2.36 6.21 -37.91
C ALA A 636 -3.13 6.49 -39.21
N GLU A 637 -2.43 6.67 -40.35
CA GLU A 637 -3.04 6.88 -41.68
C GLU A 637 -3.89 5.68 -42.14
N LYS A 638 -3.58 4.45 -41.69
CA LYS A 638 -4.37 3.25 -41.99
C LYS A 638 -5.55 3.00 -41.05
N GLN A 639 -5.49 3.51 -39.82
CA GLN A 639 -6.58 3.38 -38.82
C GLN A 639 -7.72 4.39 -39.08
N GLU A 640 -7.47 5.52 -39.73
CA GLU A 640 -8.54 6.43 -40.20
C GLU A 640 -9.50 5.77 -41.21
N ALA A 641 -9.06 4.70 -41.87
CA ALA A 641 -9.86 3.94 -42.81
C ALA A 641 -10.82 2.90 -42.22
N THR A 642 -10.70 2.59 -40.93
CA THR A 642 -11.63 1.69 -40.23
C THR A 642 -12.76 2.52 -39.59
N LYS A 643 -13.94 2.43 -40.15
CA LYS A 643 -15.17 3.08 -39.63
C LYS A 643 -15.35 2.81 -38.14
N PRO A 644 -15.82 3.80 -37.34
CA PRO A 644 -16.15 3.56 -35.94
C PRO A 644 -17.16 2.42 -35.88
N GLY A 645 -16.81 1.41 -35.05
CA GLY A 645 -17.74 0.32 -34.78
C GLY A 645 -19.06 0.90 -34.28
N THR A 646 -20.16 0.54 -34.91
CA THR A 646 -21.54 0.78 -34.46
C THR A 646 -21.67 0.49 -32.97
N PRO A 647 -22.47 1.27 -32.21
CA PRO A 647 -22.75 0.99 -30.82
C PRO A 647 -23.31 -0.42 -30.69
N ASP A 648 -22.77 -1.18 -29.74
CA ASP A 648 -23.21 -2.46 -29.21
C ASP A 648 -24.33 -3.18 -29.99
N ARG A 649 -23.99 -3.77 -31.14
CA ARG A 649 -24.75 -4.89 -31.67
C ARG A 649 -24.45 -6.06 -30.73
N HIS A 650 -25.49 -6.70 -30.19
CA HIS A 650 -25.47 -7.84 -29.30
C HIS A 650 -24.26 -8.72 -29.57
N ARG A 651 -23.24 -8.63 -28.71
CA ARG A 651 -22.07 -9.52 -28.76
C ARG A 651 -22.61 -10.94 -28.61
N ALA A 652 -22.17 -11.85 -29.45
CA ALA A 652 -22.56 -13.23 -29.29
C ALA A 652 -22.10 -13.75 -27.95
N ALA A 653 -22.99 -14.36 -27.19
CA ALA A 653 -22.69 -14.96 -25.91
C ALA A 653 -23.15 -16.42 -25.91
N ILE A 654 -22.35 -17.29 -25.36
CA ILE A 654 -22.66 -18.71 -25.14
C ILE A 654 -22.72 -18.93 -23.64
N ASP A 655 -23.93 -19.18 -23.14
CA ASP A 655 -24.17 -19.47 -21.72
C ASP A 655 -23.84 -20.94 -21.44
N LEU A 656 -22.92 -21.20 -20.51
CA LEU A 656 -22.51 -22.53 -20.10
C LEU A 656 -23.11 -22.97 -18.75
N SER A 657 -23.94 -22.11 -18.14
CA SER A 657 -24.49 -22.37 -16.79
C SER A 657 -25.42 -23.55 -16.75
N SER A 658 -26.20 -23.76 -17.82
CA SER A 658 -27.13 -24.89 -17.99
C SER A 658 -26.44 -26.20 -18.39
N ALA A 659 -25.12 -26.17 -18.65
CA ALA A 659 -24.36 -27.38 -18.93
C ALA A 659 -24.36 -28.32 -17.70
N SER A 660 -24.19 -29.63 -17.94
CA SER A 660 -23.96 -30.57 -16.85
C SER A 660 -22.55 -30.43 -16.33
N TRP A 661 -22.41 -30.04 -15.07
CA TRP A 661 -21.14 -29.85 -14.40
C TRP A 661 -20.83 -31.03 -13.46
N ARG A 662 -19.54 -31.40 -13.41
CA ARG A 662 -18.99 -32.29 -12.41
C ARG A 662 -18.13 -31.45 -11.45
N LEU A 663 -18.41 -31.53 -10.15
CA LEU A 663 -17.63 -30.83 -9.11
C LEU A 663 -17.03 -31.89 -8.17
N SER A 664 -15.70 -31.84 -8.04
CA SER A 664 -14.94 -32.57 -7.02
C SER A 664 -14.08 -31.60 -6.22
N PHE A 665 -13.56 -32.02 -5.08
CA PHE A 665 -12.74 -31.18 -4.21
C PHE A 665 -11.32 -31.74 -4.12
N VAL A 666 -10.34 -30.83 -4.02
CA VAL A 666 -8.93 -31.13 -3.79
C VAL A 666 -8.35 -30.16 -2.75
N GLU A 667 -7.28 -30.56 -2.08
CA GLU A 667 -6.67 -29.73 -1.02
C GLU A 667 -7.71 -29.28 0.04
N GLU A 668 -8.66 -30.15 0.33
CA GLU A 668 -9.85 -29.86 1.13
C GLU A 668 -9.68 -30.22 2.60
N ALA A 669 -10.15 -29.33 3.48
CA ALA A 669 -10.21 -29.60 4.91
C ALA A 669 -11.35 -28.82 5.59
N PRO A 670 -12.30 -29.47 6.30
CA PRO A 670 -12.46 -30.93 6.35
C PRO A 670 -12.82 -31.56 5.00
N ARG A 671 -12.57 -32.87 4.87
CA ARG A 671 -12.77 -33.59 3.62
C ARG A 671 -14.26 -33.63 3.24
N VAL A 672 -14.59 -33.27 2.00
CA VAL A 672 -15.96 -33.41 1.43
C VAL A 672 -16.23 -34.83 0.98
N GLY A 673 -15.22 -35.50 0.39
CA GLY A 673 -15.20 -36.93 0.15
C GLY A 673 -16.14 -37.44 -0.94
N LYS A 674 -16.86 -36.58 -1.65
CA LYS A 674 -17.79 -36.98 -2.72
C LYS A 674 -17.74 -36.03 -3.92
N MET A 675 -18.09 -36.54 -5.07
CA MET A 675 -18.27 -35.80 -6.30
C MET A 675 -19.75 -35.44 -6.48
N PHE A 676 -20.01 -34.22 -6.93
CA PHE A 676 -21.37 -33.75 -7.25
C PHE A 676 -21.55 -33.64 -8.77
N ARG A 677 -22.74 -34.01 -9.22
CA ARG A 677 -23.23 -33.67 -10.57
C ARG A 677 -24.25 -32.55 -10.43
N LEU A 678 -23.98 -31.43 -11.13
CA LEU A 678 -24.77 -30.20 -11.00
C LEU A 678 -25.46 -29.91 -12.34
N ASN A 679 -26.77 -29.72 -12.31
CA ASN A 679 -27.55 -29.21 -13.44
C ASN A 679 -27.80 -27.71 -13.29
N GLY A 680 -26.76 -26.96 -13.06
CA GLY A 680 -26.70 -25.52 -12.75
C GLY A 680 -25.72 -25.24 -11.62
N LEU A 681 -25.09 -24.09 -11.67
CA LEU A 681 -24.11 -23.65 -10.70
C LEU A 681 -24.81 -23.16 -9.42
N ARG A 682 -24.30 -23.56 -8.28
CA ARG A 682 -24.77 -23.14 -6.95
C ARG A 682 -23.61 -23.15 -5.96
N SER A 683 -23.78 -22.43 -4.88
CA SER A 683 -22.80 -22.26 -3.83
C SER A 683 -22.56 -23.57 -3.02
N TRP A 684 -21.33 -23.75 -2.52
CA TRP A 684 -20.91 -24.98 -1.84
C TRP A 684 -21.69 -25.26 -0.56
N GLU A 685 -22.06 -24.22 0.20
CA GLU A 685 -22.81 -24.35 1.44
C GLU A 685 -24.23 -24.96 1.23
N GLN A 686 -24.70 -24.97 -0.02
CA GLN A 686 -25.97 -25.56 -0.41
C GLN A 686 -25.86 -27.03 -0.85
N LEU A 687 -24.63 -27.57 -0.96
CA LEU A 687 -24.38 -28.90 -1.50
C LEU A 687 -24.38 -30.00 -0.43
N SER A 688 -23.73 -29.73 0.71
CA SER A 688 -23.68 -30.64 1.86
C SER A 688 -23.07 -29.92 3.07
N ASP A 689 -23.26 -30.49 4.27
CA ASP A 689 -22.68 -29.95 5.50
C ASP A 689 -21.13 -29.94 5.44
N SER A 690 -20.51 -30.96 4.86
CA SER A 690 -19.06 -30.99 4.68
C SER A 690 -18.56 -29.94 3.69
N ALA A 691 -19.28 -29.69 2.60
CA ALA A 691 -18.93 -28.64 1.63
C ALA A 691 -19.16 -27.23 2.19
N ARG A 692 -20.15 -27.08 3.10
CA ARG A 692 -20.44 -25.80 3.79
C ARG A 692 -19.26 -25.31 4.63
N VAL A 693 -18.53 -26.21 5.26
CA VAL A 693 -17.48 -25.88 6.23
C VAL A 693 -16.06 -26.09 5.69
N THR A 694 -15.91 -26.64 4.49
CA THR A 694 -14.59 -26.93 3.94
C THR A 694 -13.86 -25.66 3.51
N MET A 695 -12.55 -25.66 3.68
CA MET A 695 -11.58 -24.78 3.02
C MET A 695 -10.83 -25.63 1.99
N GLY A 696 -10.74 -25.16 0.75
CA GLY A 696 -10.02 -25.90 -0.29
C GLY A 696 -10.35 -25.43 -1.70
N THR A 697 -10.16 -26.33 -2.67
CA THR A 697 -10.36 -26.03 -4.10
C THR A 697 -11.41 -26.97 -4.69
N GLY A 698 -12.49 -26.39 -5.23
CA GLY A 698 -13.49 -27.11 -6.01
C GLY A 698 -13.13 -27.14 -7.50
N VAL A 699 -13.07 -28.33 -8.07
CA VAL A 699 -12.75 -28.58 -9.48
C VAL A 699 -14.04 -28.81 -10.25
N TYR A 700 -14.42 -27.82 -11.05
CA TYR A 700 -15.59 -27.87 -11.94
C TYR A 700 -15.16 -28.31 -13.33
N GLU A 701 -15.83 -29.30 -13.89
CA GLU A 701 -15.57 -29.79 -15.23
C GLU A 701 -16.87 -29.89 -16.03
N THR A 702 -16.83 -29.41 -17.27
CA THR A 702 -17.94 -29.56 -18.23
C THR A 702 -17.41 -29.65 -19.67
N THR A 703 -18.32 -29.90 -20.60
CA THR A 703 -18.00 -29.90 -22.04
C THR A 703 -19.08 -29.14 -22.80
N PHE A 704 -18.64 -28.48 -23.89
CA PHE A 704 -19.50 -27.71 -24.78
C PHE A 704 -19.06 -27.90 -26.23
N LYS A 705 -19.92 -27.53 -27.20
CA LYS A 705 -19.61 -27.63 -28.62
C LYS A 705 -19.61 -26.26 -29.29
N LEU A 706 -18.66 -26.05 -30.20
CA LEU A 706 -18.58 -24.85 -31.03
C LEU A 706 -18.67 -25.24 -32.52
N THR A 707 -19.33 -24.41 -33.30
CA THR A 707 -19.30 -24.45 -34.76
C THR A 707 -17.94 -23.98 -35.28
N GLY A 708 -17.64 -24.18 -36.56
CA GLY A 708 -16.39 -23.69 -37.16
C GLY A 708 -16.29 -22.15 -37.06
N ARG A 709 -17.38 -21.42 -37.31
CA ARG A 709 -17.43 -19.95 -37.20
C ARG A 709 -17.14 -19.49 -35.76
N GLN A 710 -17.80 -20.12 -34.78
CA GLN A 710 -17.57 -19.80 -33.35
C GLN A 710 -16.14 -20.09 -32.92
N ALA A 711 -15.54 -21.19 -33.37
CA ALA A 711 -14.15 -21.57 -33.03
C ALA A 711 -13.10 -20.59 -33.61
N SER A 712 -13.40 -19.94 -34.73
CA SER A 712 -12.50 -18.96 -35.36
C SER A 712 -12.64 -17.53 -34.79
N ALA A 713 -13.68 -17.26 -34.01
CA ALA A 713 -13.90 -15.97 -33.38
C ALA A 713 -13.00 -15.82 -32.14
N ARG A 714 -12.83 -14.57 -31.67
CA ARG A 714 -12.11 -14.26 -30.42
C ARG A 714 -13.10 -14.23 -29.27
N TRP A 715 -12.82 -14.94 -28.21
CA TRP A 715 -13.66 -15.06 -27.04
C TRP A 715 -12.94 -14.71 -25.75
N GLU A 716 -13.67 -14.15 -24.84
CA GLU A 716 -13.34 -14.13 -23.40
C GLU A 716 -14.29 -15.04 -22.63
N ILE A 717 -13.81 -15.66 -21.55
CA ILE A 717 -14.65 -16.37 -20.61
C ILE A 717 -14.91 -15.48 -19.41
N ASP A 718 -16.18 -15.20 -19.15
CA ASP A 718 -16.68 -14.50 -17.97
C ASP A 718 -17.23 -15.53 -16.98
N LEU A 719 -16.64 -15.59 -15.81
CA LEU A 719 -17.00 -16.53 -14.75
C LEU A 719 -18.10 -16.00 -13.84
N GLY A 720 -18.49 -14.71 -14.01
CA GLY A 720 -19.49 -14.05 -13.19
C GLY A 720 -19.07 -13.93 -11.73
N ASP A 721 -19.82 -14.57 -10.82
CA ASP A 721 -19.57 -14.53 -9.37
C ASP A 721 -18.71 -15.71 -8.92
N VAL A 722 -17.42 -15.44 -8.67
CA VAL A 722 -16.42 -16.39 -8.20
C VAL A 722 -16.10 -16.15 -6.72
N ARG A 723 -16.08 -17.20 -5.92
CA ARG A 723 -15.79 -17.16 -4.49
C ARG A 723 -14.67 -18.14 -4.12
N GLU A 724 -13.30 -17.74 -4.20
CA GLU A 724 -12.91 -16.33 -4.37
C GLU A 724 -11.96 -16.12 -5.56
N SER A 725 -11.23 -17.17 -6.01
CA SER A 725 -10.33 -17.14 -7.16
C SER A 725 -10.48 -18.39 -8.01
N ALA A 726 -10.17 -18.29 -9.30
CA ALA A 726 -10.40 -19.41 -10.22
C ALA A 726 -9.27 -19.57 -11.24
N ARG A 727 -8.66 -20.75 -11.30
CA ARG A 727 -7.77 -21.19 -12.38
C ARG A 727 -8.59 -21.83 -13.50
N VAL A 728 -8.38 -21.39 -14.74
CA VAL A 728 -9.22 -21.80 -15.88
C VAL A 728 -8.38 -22.53 -16.91
N TYR A 729 -8.92 -23.66 -17.37
CA TYR A 729 -8.31 -24.48 -18.41
C TYR A 729 -9.35 -24.81 -19.50
N ILE A 730 -9.00 -24.61 -20.77
CA ILE A 730 -9.80 -25.03 -21.92
C ILE A 730 -8.98 -26.03 -22.73
N ASN A 731 -9.53 -27.22 -22.99
CA ASN A 731 -8.86 -28.31 -23.72
C ASN A 731 -7.48 -28.66 -23.12
N GLY A 732 -7.36 -28.64 -21.79
CA GLY A 732 -6.12 -28.88 -21.04
C GLY A 732 -5.13 -27.71 -21.03
N ARG A 733 -5.40 -26.63 -21.77
CA ARG A 733 -4.53 -25.44 -21.80
C ARG A 733 -4.91 -24.48 -20.68
N TYR A 734 -3.97 -24.10 -19.84
CA TYR A 734 -4.12 -23.08 -18.81
C TYR A 734 -4.27 -21.68 -19.43
N LEU A 735 -5.35 -20.97 -19.09
CA LEU A 735 -5.62 -19.62 -19.56
C LEU A 735 -5.08 -18.55 -18.60
N GLY A 736 -5.14 -18.82 -17.32
CA GLY A 736 -4.76 -17.90 -16.25
C GLY A 736 -5.56 -18.12 -14.98
N CYS A 737 -5.34 -17.26 -13.99
CA CYS A 737 -6.10 -17.19 -12.75
C CYS A 737 -6.97 -15.92 -12.75
N ALA A 738 -8.28 -16.08 -12.65
CA ALA A 738 -9.23 -15.01 -12.39
C ALA A 738 -9.32 -14.81 -10.87
N TRP A 739 -8.58 -13.85 -10.34
CA TRP A 739 -8.44 -13.57 -8.91
C TRP A 739 -8.99 -12.21 -8.47
N ALA A 740 -9.36 -11.37 -9.43
CA ALA A 740 -9.93 -10.04 -9.19
C ALA A 740 -11.13 -9.78 -10.11
N VAL A 741 -12.03 -8.93 -9.67
CA VAL A 741 -13.16 -8.47 -10.49
C VAL A 741 -12.70 -7.51 -11.61
N PRO A 742 -13.31 -7.64 -12.80
CA PRO A 742 -14.20 -8.70 -13.26
C PRO A 742 -13.46 -10.02 -13.48
N PHE A 743 -14.08 -11.14 -13.09
CA PHE A 743 -13.48 -12.48 -13.23
C PHE A 743 -13.55 -12.96 -14.70
N VAL A 744 -12.77 -12.34 -15.55
CA VAL A 744 -12.78 -12.55 -17.00
C VAL A 744 -11.39 -12.89 -17.51
N LEU A 745 -11.29 -13.89 -18.38
CA LEU A 745 -10.03 -14.29 -19.03
C LEU A 745 -10.20 -14.38 -20.54
N ASP A 746 -9.13 -14.03 -21.28
CA ASP A 746 -9.07 -14.24 -22.73
C ASP A 746 -8.92 -15.72 -23.03
N CYS A 747 -9.79 -16.29 -23.87
CA CYS A 747 -9.70 -17.67 -24.30
C CYS A 747 -8.52 -17.93 -25.23
N ARG A 748 -7.90 -16.91 -25.79
CA ARG A 748 -6.76 -16.99 -26.69
C ARG A 748 -7.08 -18.01 -27.82
N ASN A 749 -6.11 -18.86 -28.14
CA ASN A 749 -6.29 -19.92 -29.17
C ASN A 749 -6.58 -21.29 -28.54
N ALA A 750 -7.33 -21.35 -27.44
CA ALA A 750 -7.63 -22.59 -26.74
C ALA A 750 -8.89 -23.30 -27.24
N LEU A 751 -9.76 -22.57 -27.95
CA LEU A 751 -11.02 -23.09 -28.48
C LEU A 751 -10.84 -23.80 -29.80
N LYS A 752 -11.64 -24.84 -30.04
CA LYS A 752 -11.63 -25.63 -31.29
C LYS A 752 -13.06 -25.94 -31.77
N ARG A 753 -13.20 -26.24 -33.06
CA ARG A 753 -14.45 -26.74 -33.64
C ARG A 753 -14.83 -28.07 -33.00
N GLY A 754 -16.09 -28.29 -32.75
CA GLY A 754 -16.64 -29.50 -32.14
C GLY A 754 -16.57 -29.42 -30.61
N ARG A 755 -16.27 -30.55 -29.97
CA ARG A 755 -16.29 -30.69 -28.50
C ARG A 755 -15.07 -30.02 -27.86
N ASN A 756 -15.34 -29.16 -26.89
CA ASN A 756 -14.36 -28.52 -26.02
C ASN A 756 -14.57 -29.00 -24.57
N THR A 757 -13.48 -29.08 -23.80
CA THR A 757 -13.52 -29.32 -22.35
C THR A 757 -13.18 -28.04 -21.61
N LEU A 758 -13.91 -27.74 -20.55
CA LEU A 758 -13.67 -26.65 -19.65
C LEU A 758 -13.45 -27.20 -18.24
N ARG A 759 -12.34 -26.80 -17.62
CA ARG A 759 -12.04 -27.06 -16.20
C ARG A 759 -11.78 -25.73 -15.50
N ILE A 760 -12.46 -25.53 -14.37
CA ILE A 760 -12.32 -24.36 -13.52
C ILE A 760 -12.04 -24.82 -12.10
N GLU A 761 -10.93 -24.38 -11.52
CA GLU A 761 -10.52 -24.72 -10.16
C GLU A 761 -10.74 -23.49 -9.27
N VAL A 762 -11.77 -23.52 -8.45
CA VAL A 762 -12.14 -22.38 -7.57
C VAL A 762 -11.66 -22.64 -6.17
N THR A 763 -10.90 -21.68 -5.62
CA THR A 763 -10.39 -21.71 -4.24
C THR A 763 -11.19 -20.75 -3.36
N ASN A 764 -11.71 -21.24 -2.22
CA ASN A 764 -12.45 -20.42 -1.27
C ASN A 764 -11.59 -19.92 -0.10
N LEU A 765 -12.20 -19.14 0.80
CA LEU A 765 -11.56 -18.63 2.02
C LEU A 765 -11.61 -19.61 3.19
N PRO A 766 -10.71 -19.43 4.19
CA PRO A 766 -10.70 -20.23 5.41
C PRO A 766 -11.86 -19.95 6.38
N ALA A 767 -12.67 -18.89 6.15
CA ALA A 767 -13.67 -18.40 7.09
C ALA A 767 -14.66 -19.44 7.59
N ASN A 768 -15.19 -20.29 6.69
CA ASN A 768 -16.15 -21.31 7.08
C ASN A 768 -15.52 -22.41 7.94
N ARG A 769 -14.27 -22.79 7.64
CA ARG A 769 -13.52 -23.79 8.41
C ARG A 769 -13.23 -23.29 9.81
N ILE A 770 -12.74 -22.06 9.97
CA ILE A 770 -12.39 -21.52 11.29
C ILE A 770 -13.64 -21.32 12.16
N ALA A 771 -14.76 -20.90 11.56
CA ALA A 771 -16.05 -20.79 12.26
C ALA A 771 -16.54 -22.15 12.75
N ASP A 772 -16.40 -23.19 11.94
CA ASP A 772 -16.74 -24.57 12.34
C ASP A 772 -15.85 -25.08 13.48
N MET A 773 -14.55 -24.81 13.43
CA MET A 773 -13.63 -25.16 14.52
C MET A 773 -14.04 -24.50 15.83
N ASP A 774 -14.39 -23.21 15.80
CA ASP A 774 -14.86 -22.49 16.99
C ASP A 774 -16.19 -23.04 17.52
N ARG A 775 -17.14 -23.40 16.63
CA ARG A 775 -18.40 -24.05 17.03
C ARG A 775 -18.17 -25.40 17.71
N ARG A 776 -17.14 -26.13 17.29
CA ARG A 776 -16.76 -27.43 17.89
C ARG A 776 -15.84 -27.30 19.10
N GLY A 777 -15.50 -26.08 19.50
CA GLY A 777 -14.61 -25.82 20.64
C GLY A 777 -13.15 -26.24 20.41
N VAL A 778 -12.69 -26.30 19.16
CA VAL A 778 -11.29 -26.62 18.84
C VAL A 778 -10.39 -25.45 19.28
N VAL A 779 -9.41 -25.74 20.12
CA VAL A 779 -8.43 -24.74 20.58
C VAL A 779 -7.35 -24.59 19.52
N TRP A 780 -7.37 -23.49 18.78
CA TRP A 780 -6.40 -23.17 17.74
C TRP A 780 -5.62 -21.86 17.99
N ARG A 781 -6.13 -21.01 18.92
CA ARG A 781 -5.49 -19.72 19.27
C ARG A 781 -4.30 -19.95 20.18
N LYS A 782 -3.11 -19.60 19.71
CA LYS A 782 -1.85 -19.84 20.45
C LYS A 782 -1.07 -18.54 20.73
N MET A 783 -1.65 -17.36 20.47
CA MET A 783 -1.00 -16.10 20.78
C MET A 783 -0.93 -15.88 22.30
N LYS A 784 0.25 -15.47 22.77
CA LYS A 784 0.53 -15.36 24.19
C LYS A 784 -0.02 -14.07 24.80
N GLU A 785 0.35 -12.94 24.22
CA GLU A 785 0.06 -11.63 24.78
C GLU A 785 -1.34 -11.13 24.42
N ILE A 786 -1.70 -11.22 23.15
CA ILE A 786 -3.04 -10.90 22.67
C ILE A 786 -3.60 -12.13 21.97
N ASN A 787 -4.78 -12.56 22.40
CA ASN A 787 -5.54 -13.52 21.61
C ASN A 787 -5.97 -12.85 20.29
N VAL A 788 -6.36 -13.64 19.31
CA VAL A 788 -6.98 -13.12 18.10
C VAL A 788 -8.18 -12.26 18.50
N VAL A 789 -8.12 -10.99 18.11
CA VAL A 789 -9.17 -10.00 18.35
C VAL A 789 -9.88 -9.71 17.03
N ASP A 790 -11.06 -9.11 17.09
CA ASP A 790 -11.74 -8.62 15.89
C ASP A 790 -11.17 -7.27 15.42
N ILE A 791 -11.66 -6.78 14.29
CA ILE A 791 -11.27 -5.49 13.71
C ILE A 791 -11.51 -4.29 14.65
N ASN A 792 -12.28 -4.44 15.72
CA ASN A 792 -12.51 -3.42 16.75
C ASN A 792 -11.64 -3.65 17.99
N TYR A 793 -10.63 -4.51 17.91
CA TYR A 793 -9.74 -4.91 19.00
C TYR A 793 -10.45 -5.56 20.20
N LYS A 794 -11.58 -6.23 19.94
CA LYS A 794 -12.32 -6.97 20.96
C LYS A 794 -12.03 -8.45 20.84
N LYS A 795 -11.87 -9.11 22.00
CA LYS A 795 -11.76 -10.57 22.05
C LYS A 795 -13.04 -11.18 21.46
N THR A 796 -12.89 -12.09 20.51
CA THR A 796 -14.01 -12.66 19.75
C THR A 796 -13.86 -14.13 19.50
N THR A 797 -14.98 -14.76 19.12
CA THR A 797 -15.05 -16.08 18.52
C THR A 797 -15.75 -15.99 17.17
N TYR A 798 -15.34 -16.80 16.24
CA TYR A 798 -15.92 -16.85 14.89
C TYR A 798 -17.12 -17.79 14.77
N ALA A 799 -17.50 -18.47 15.86
CA ALA A 799 -18.62 -19.44 15.88
C ALA A 799 -19.94 -18.88 15.34
N GLY A 800 -20.18 -17.57 15.55
CA GLY A 800 -21.37 -16.87 15.10
C GLY A 800 -21.37 -16.41 13.64
N TRP A 801 -20.29 -16.67 12.88
CA TRP A 801 -20.25 -16.25 11.48
C TRP A 801 -21.19 -17.09 10.62
N GLU A 802 -21.99 -16.40 9.81
CA GLU A 802 -22.73 -17.04 8.72
C GLU A 802 -21.74 -17.58 7.67
N PRO A 803 -22.03 -18.74 7.06
CA PRO A 803 -21.18 -19.29 6.03
C PRO A 803 -21.02 -18.34 4.84
N LEU A 804 -19.79 -18.12 4.42
CA LEU A 804 -19.50 -17.42 3.16
C LEU A 804 -19.81 -18.35 1.98
N PRO A 805 -20.40 -17.83 0.91
CA PRO A 805 -20.55 -18.58 -0.33
C PRO A 805 -19.20 -19.08 -0.86
N GLY A 806 -19.18 -20.30 -1.38
CA GLY A 806 -17.99 -20.86 -2.05
C GLY A 806 -18.30 -21.28 -3.48
N GLY A 807 -17.32 -21.28 -4.35
CA GLY A 807 -17.43 -21.78 -5.72
C GLY A 807 -17.91 -20.79 -6.76
N LEU A 808 -18.56 -21.31 -7.81
CA LEU A 808 -19.19 -20.54 -8.88
C LEU A 808 -20.66 -20.32 -8.53
N ASN A 809 -21.07 -19.06 -8.36
CA ASN A 809 -22.38 -18.69 -7.84
C ASN A 809 -23.29 -18.01 -8.87
N SER A 810 -22.84 -17.87 -10.11
CA SER A 810 -23.58 -17.27 -11.20
C SER A 810 -23.26 -17.92 -12.55
N THR A 811 -23.75 -17.33 -13.62
CA THR A 811 -23.59 -17.85 -14.98
C THR A 811 -22.15 -17.73 -15.46
N VAL A 812 -21.62 -18.82 -16.07
CA VAL A 812 -20.36 -18.82 -16.83
C VAL A 812 -20.67 -18.65 -18.30
N LYS A 813 -20.04 -17.67 -18.96
CA LYS A 813 -20.33 -17.30 -20.36
C LYS A 813 -19.05 -17.18 -21.17
N LEU A 814 -19.13 -17.60 -22.44
CA LEU A 814 -18.18 -17.14 -23.45
C LEU A 814 -18.78 -15.89 -24.11
N ILE A 815 -18.01 -14.80 -24.19
CA ILE A 815 -18.46 -13.52 -24.78
C ILE A 815 -17.53 -13.21 -25.96
N GLU A 816 -18.09 -12.98 -27.14
CA GLU A 816 -17.31 -12.63 -28.33
C GLU A 816 -16.73 -11.21 -28.19
N LYS A 817 -15.41 -11.05 -28.52
CA LYS A 817 -14.71 -9.76 -28.44
C LYS A 817 -14.98 -8.86 -29.63
#